data_dd5eeee8441b09c5b1c625bbe3dcaf12
#
_entry.id   dd5eeee8441b09c5b1c625bbe3dcaf12
#
_cell.length_a   1.000
_cell.length_b   1.000
_cell.length_c   1.000
_cell.angle_alpha   90.00
_cell.angle_beta   90.00
_cell.angle_gamma   90.00
#
_symmetry.space_group_name_H-M   'P 1'
#
loop_
_entity.id
_entity.type
_entity.pdbx_description
1 polymer ?
#
loop_
_entity_poly.entity_id
_entity_poly.type
_entity_poly.pdbx_seq_one_letter_code
_entity_poly.pdbx_strand_id
1 'polypeptide(L)'
;MRKLQLFFSWQSDVNDNHKTMGDALKKVCEDIRAEGEYDITYDESTWARSGSPVIEAVVAEKIKKCDLFIADLTPIAKNGKKDLPNPNVMMELGVAKASMIDAVILLLYSGEIDANRMPFDINHQRMSRFSKGTITDYIRQMAQTAVENPKHKSAFDNNDKFLYYEMNVRKNVTSGKYLPDVFLENRKIKQFLRDFVDPYTFCKLVLERCDSFELYRLNRNRRIQHKPPFEFDVTPFRSCVAEESIGAFYQRVGELQKFLRSKYDELNTNRSSDYFSYSRFGKQNEHLDYVAGRLLLITTAAGQGKTNLVCDLVDKVLLTRHIPFVYLNGYEIKSDDIGRSFADMMLPGANLSFDNAIKEVATYCKYKRCPIIFIVDGLNENPQPDVFASHLEVFLDMVLQYDCVKVLMTCRTEYYKEKFATVDADFKGRILKIEELNEHFGDEEKQKLLQNYLTYFKISADIHHYVEETLCDDLLLLRIFCEANKGKTLGQVNSIKREELFAEYYELMAEKLIEKVRNEQHYQMEKSSISAFMENMASYMISSNSFFNVPFGQLLKNIAKEEEDIFKRFLDENILLRKDLAPNAKGAFVHNEVVNFTYDSFRDYIISAYLSDNILPNNLSEYEHLVEQYTSSGQQLREGLTPFLFVHAKNNKQKEACEFLVKLDWYEAIFESYIWDVKEEAIEDSDVETVQRLLMSGDPQHVARRLVYWGRWNTEKHKLLNIRLLLNHLASLDDKALSDFMDKVWPEKVQSYYGRNNEKSERWYMINSIEELLKDDKFIQYKDSQNVFELLLYMCGCSERHAHDVYIQYLRMCKNTNQLENVQKVTQSNNLVIEIEKLKKGL
;
A
#
# COMPACT_ATOMS: atom_id res chain seq x y z
N MET A 1 -20.62 -11.06 32.93
CA MET A 1 -20.10 -9.68 33.10
C MET A 1 -18.60 -9.71 33.34
N ARG A 2 -17.85 -8.84 32.71
CA ARG A 2 -16.41 -8.70 32.93
C ARG A 2 -16.21 -7.95 34.25
N LYS A 3 -15.33 -8.49 35.11
CA LYS A 3 -14.93 -7.86 36.36
C LYS A 3 -13.92 -6.75 36.06
N LEU A 4 -14.22 -5.54 36.55
CA LEU A 4 -13.37 -4.37 36.44
C LEU A 4 -13.04 -3.87 37.85
N GLN A 5 -11.84 -3.34 38.06
CA GLN A 5 -11.42 -2.73 39.32
C GLN A 5 -11.17 -1.23 39.12
N LEU A 6 -11.90 -0.39 39.87
CA LEU A 6 -11.70 1.04 39.92
C LEU A 6 -10.84 1.39 41.14
N PHE A 7 -9.75 2.14 40.92
CA PHE A 7 -8.93 2.69 41.99
C PHE A 7 -9.12 4.19 42.06
N PHE A 8 -9.46 4.69 43.26
CA PHE A 8 -9.61 6.13 43.54
C PHE A 8 -8.44 6.65 44.36
N SER A 9 -7.62 7.49 43.73
CA SER A 9 -6.54 8.23 44.36
C SER A 9 -7.09 9.53 44.97
N TRP A 10 -7.04 9.64 46.26
CA TRP A 10 -7.69 10.72 47.02
C TRP A 10 -6.76 11.41 47.99
N GLN A 11 -7.16 12.52 48.53
CA GLN A 11 -6.40 13.32 49.52
C GLN A 11 -7.31 13.72 50.70
N SER A 12 -6.68 13.87 51.89
CA SER A 12 -7.34 14.25 53.14
C SER A 12 -7.27 15.74 53.46
N ASP A 13 -6.55 16.51 52.69
CA ASP A 13 -6.21 17.91 52.99
C ASP A 13 -7.37 18.87 52.70
N VAL A 14 -8.39 18.43 51.92
CA VAL A 14 -9.60 19.19 51.69
C VAL A 14 -10.77 18.51 52.42
N ASN A 15 -11.36 19.20 53.39
CA ASN A 15 -12.43 18.68 54.21
C ASN A 15 -13.58 18.11 53.40
N ASP A 16 -14.05 16.92 53.77
CA ASP A 16 -15.17 16.18 53.19
C ASP A 16 -15.03 15.75 51.74
N ASN A 17 -13.96 16.12 51.05
CA ASN A 17 -13.80 15.81 49.62
C ASN A 17 -13.69 14.31 49.35
N HIS A 18 -12.88 13.61 50.15
CA HIS A 18 -12.74 12.15 50.10
C HIS A 18 -14.11 11.47 50.30
N LYS A 19 -14.85 11.84 51.35
CA LYS A 19 -16.15 11.26 51.66
C LYS A 19 -17.17 11.55 50.55
N THR A 20 -17.22 12.80 50.06
CA THR A 20 -18.21 13.22 49.05
C THR A 20 -17.94 12.52 47.69
N MET A 21 -16.69 12.45 47.22
CA MET A 21 -16.35 11.80 45.97
C MET A 21 -16.34 10.28 46.11
N GLY A 22 -15.72 9.74 47.16
CA GLY A 22 -15.60 8.31 47.40
C GLY A 22 -16.95 7.63 47.58
N ASP A 23 -17.86 8.19 48.39
CA ASP A 23 -19.21 7.64 48.59
C ASP A 23 -20.01 7.69 47.27
N ALA A 24 -19.86 8.75 46.49
CA ALA A 24 -20.51 8.85 45.18
C ALA A 24 -19.97 7.81 44.18
N LEU A 25 -18.64 7.64 44.09
CA LEU A 25 -17.98 6.64 43.21
C LEU A 25 -18.39 5.22 43.60
N LYS A 26 -18.40 4.92 44.91
CA LYS A 26 -18.82 3.61 45.45
C LYS A 26 -20.27 3.30 45.04
N LYS A 27 -21.15 4.24 45.24
CA LYS A 27 -22.55 4.10 44.87
C LYS A 27 -22.75 3.90 43.38
N VAL A 28 -22.03 4.66 42.53
CA VAL A 28 -22.13 4.51 41.08
C VAL A 28 -21.64 3.13 40.63
N CYS A 29 -20.56 2.61 41.24
CA CYS A 29 -20.08 1.24 40.92
C CYS A 29 -21.12 0.18 41.32
N GLU A 30 -21.81 0.38 42.48
CA GLU A 30 -22.89 -0.51 42.93
C GLU A 30 -24.13 -0.43 42.01
N ASP A 31 -24.52 0.74 41.58
CA ASP A 31 -25.67 0.99 40.69
C ASP A 31 -25.42 0.36 39.32
N ILE A 32 -24.25 0.57 38.67
CA ILE A 32 -23.87 -0.03 37.41
C ILE A 32 -23.81 -1.56 37.49
N ARG A 33 -23.34 -2.11 38.62
CA ARG A 33 -23.35 -3.56 38.86
C ARG A 33 -24.78 -4.09 39.00
N ALA A 34 -25.65 -3.40 39.72
CA ALA A 34 -27.04 -3.78 39.90
C ALA A 34 -27.83 -3.74 38.59
N GLU A 35 -27.53 -2.82 37.69
CA GLU A 35 -28.09 -2.73 36.34
C GLU A 35 -27.61 -3.85 35.40
N GLY A 36 -26.58 -4.61 35.81
CA GLY A 36 -26.08 -5.74 35.04
C GLY A 36 -25.18 -5.37 33.83
N GLU A 37 -24.75 -4.11 33.75
CA GLU A 37 -23.90 -3.63 32.64
C GLU A 37 -22.44 -4.08 32.83
N TYR A 38 -21.82 -3.74 33.99
CA TYR A 38 -20.44 -4.06 34.33
C TYR A 38 -20.32 -4.48 35.80
N ASP A 39 -19.43 -5.45 36.11
CA ASP A 39 -19.08 -5.82 37.48
C ASP A 39 -17.89 -5.00 37.99
N ILE A 40 -18.14 -3.75 38.41
CA ILE A 40 -17.10 -2.83 38.88
C ILE A 40 -16.92 -2.93 40.36
N THR A 41 -15.68 -3.19 40.81
CA THR A 41 -15.27 -3.14 42.23
C THR A 41 -14.51 -1.87 42.53
N TYR A 42 -14.88 -1.17 43.61
CA TYR A 42 -14.24 0.04 44.06
C TYR A 42 -13.10 -0.27 45.06
N ASP A 43 -11.95 0.37 44.90
CA ASP A 43 -10.79 0.30 45.81
C ASP A 43 -10.14 1.68 45.99
N GLU A 44 -9.68 2.03 47.21
CA GLU A 44 -9.08 3.34 47.50
C GLU A 44 -7.95 3.26 48.53
N SER A 45 -7.59 2.08 49.02
CA SER A 45 -6.71 2.00 50.20
C SER A 45 -5.89 0.73 50.32
N THR A 46 -5.03 0.69 51.31
CA THR A 46 -4.16 -0.47 51.66
C THR A 46 -4.83 -1.55 52.47
N TRP A 47 -6.14 -1.41 52.78
CA TRP A 47 -6.85 -2.19 53.80
C TRP A 47 -6.95 -3.71 53.63
N ALA A 48 -6.46 -4.26 52.59
CA ALA A 48 -6.63 -5.70 52.32
C ALA A 48 -5.35 -6.54 52.56
N ARG A 49 -4.26 -5.98 53.11
CA ARG A 49 -3.01 -6.75 53.34
C ARG A 49 -2.67 -6.84 54.82
N SER A 50 -2.31 -8.05 55.27
CA SER A 50 -1.79 -8.31 56.62
C SER A 50 -0.29 -7.93 56.72
N GLY A 51 0.11 -7.39 57.84
CA GLY A 51 1.49 -7.00 58.15
C GLY A 51 1.72 -5.48 58.02
N SER A 52 2.97 -5.04 58.00
CA SER A 52 3.39 -3.65 57.79
C SER A 52 4.12 -3.49 56.45
N PRO A 53 3.42 -3.58 55.31
CA PRO A 53 4.04 -3.38 54.02
C PRO A 53 4.39 -1.90 53.80
N VAL A 54 5.35 -1.63 52.91
CA VAL A 54 5.63 -0.28 52.44
C VAL A 54 4.39 0.21 51.66
N ILE A 55 3.72 1.23 52.20
CA ILE A 55 2.41 1.72 51.68
C ILE A 55 2.51 2.09 50.20
N GLU A 56 3.55 2.82 49.82
CA GLU A 56 3.76 3.23 48.41
C GLU A 56 3.83 2.04 47.45
N ALA A 57 4.51 0.97 47.82
CA ALA A 57 4.64 -0.24 46.98
C ALA A 57 3.27 -0.94 46.81
N VAL A 58 2.46 -0.99 47.86
CA VAL A 58 1.14 -1.61 47.81
C VAL A 58 0.18 -0.80 46.97
N VAL A 59 0.17 0.53 47.09
CA VAL A 59 -0.65 1.44 46.30
C VAL A 59 -0.24 1.37 44.85
N ALA A 60 1.05 1.43 44.53
CA ALA A 60 1.55 1.30 43.16
C ALA A 60 1.19 -0.06 42.54
N GLU A 61 1.23 -1.16 43.33
CA GLU A 61 0.76 -2.47 42.82
C GLU A 61 -0.73 -2.50 42.52
N LYS A 62 -1.56 -1.88 43.37
CA LYS A 62 -3.01 -1.76 43.13
C LYS A 62 -3.31 -0.91 41.91
N ILE A 63 -2.66 0.24 41.73
CA ILE A 63 -2.80 1.10 40.57
C ILE A 63 -2.44 0.34 39.29
N LYS A 64 -1.31 -0.39 39.30
CA LYS A 64 -0.91 -1.22 38.15
C LYS A 64 -1.92 -2.33 37.82
N LYS A 65 -2.71 -2.79 38.79
CA LYS A 65 -3.72 -3.85 38.60
C LYS A 65 -5.12 -3.33 38.32
N CYS A 66 -5.45 -2.09 38.66
CA CYS A 66 -6.80 -1.57 38.47
C CYS A 66 -7.14 -1.38 36.99
N ASP A 67 -8.42 -1.35 36.66
CA ASP A 67 -8.96 -1.18 35.30
C ASP A 67 -9.28 0.28 34.99
N LEU A 68 -9.68 1.00 36.01
CA LEU A 68 -10.08 2.39 35.94
C LEU A 68 -9.34 3.13 37.05
N PHE A 69 -8.81 4.31 36.76
CA PHE A 69 -8.10 5.15 37.71
C PHE A 69 -8.73 6.53 37.79
N ILE A 70 -9.03 7.01 38.98
CA ILE A 70 -9.58 8.34 39.21
C ILE A 70 -8.70 9.06 40.22
N ALA A 71 -8.30 10.30 39.93
CA ALA A 71 -7.49 11.15 40.80
C ALA A 71 -8.27 12.41 41.24
N ASP A 72 -8.21 12.72 42.53
CA ASP A 72 -8.68 14.00 43.09
C ASP A 72 -7.55 15.04 43.02
N LEU A 73 -7.60 15.90 42.01
CA LEU A 73 -6.66 17.00 41.78
C LEU A 73 -7.07 18.31 42.39
N THR A 74 -8.00 18.30 43.33
CA THR A 74 -8.40 19.53 44.05
C THR A 74 -7.16 20.16 44.71
N PRO A 75 -6.85 21.44 44.41
CA PRO A 75 -5.67 22.10 44.98
C PRO A 75 -5.71 22.21 46.52
N ILE A 76 -4.61 21.85 47.15
CA ILE A 76 -4.44 21.93 48.61
C ILE A 76 -3.57 23.12 49.03
N ALA A 77 -2.77 23.67 48.10
CA ALA A 77 -1.88 24.78 48.38
C ALA A 77 -1.68 25.67 47.14
N LYS A 78 -1.10 26.85 47.36
CA LYS A 78 -0.70 27.76 46.28
C LYS A 78 0.81 28.08 46.41
N ASN A 79 1.49 28.03 45.28
CA ASN A 79 2.91 28.51 45.21
C ASN A 79 2.97 29.61 44.14
N GLY A 80 2.96 30.85 44.57
CA GLY A 80 2.88 32.02 43.71
C GLY A 80 1.60 32.00 42.84
N LYS A 81 1.78 31.89 41.52
CA LYS A 81 0.64 31.82 40.59
C LYS A 81 0.14 30.39 40.31
N LYS A 82 0.74 29.36 40.94
CA LYS A 82 0.40 27.95 40.70
C LYS A 82 -0.48 27.40 41.83
N ASP A 83 -1.51 26.68 41.46
CA ASP A 83 -2.37 25.88 42.34
C ASP A 83 -1.79 24.45 42.38
N LEU A 84 -1.54 23.93 43.59
CA LEU A 84 -0.82 22.66 43.79
C LEU A 84 -1.78 21.57 44.28
N PRO A 85 -2.01 20.49 43.55
CA PRO A 85 -2.66 19.29 44.07
C PRO A 85 -1.81 18.58 45.13
N ASN A 86 -2.39 17.62 45.85
CA ASN A 86 -1.67 16.83 46.81
C ASN A 86 -0.52 16.04 46.11
N PRO A 87 0.73 16.07 46.65
CA PRO A 87 1.88 15.40 46.05
C PRO A 87 1.73 13.87 45.96
N ASN A 88 1.04 13.24 46.92
CA ASN A 88 0.82 11.78 46.88
C ASN A 88 -0.11 11.41 45.71
N VAL A 89 -1.21 12.16 45.52
CA VAL A 89 -2.10 11.97 44.37
C VAL A 89 -1.36 12.19 43.06
N MET A 90 -0.46 13.18 43.00
CA MET A 90 0.37 13.43 41.81
C MET A 90 1.35 12.29 41.55
N MET A 91 1.96 11.70 42.57
CA MET A 91 2.82 10.53 42.44
C MET A 91 2.01 9.30 41.92
N GLU A 92 0.86 9.04 42.51
CA GLU A 92 -0.05 7.96 42.14
C GLU A 92 -0.56 8.13 40.73
N LEU A 93 -0.89 9.35 40.32
CA LEU A 93 -1.25 9.69 38.94
C LEU A 93 -0.07 9.41 38.00
N GLY A 94 1.17 9.71 38.40
CA GLY A 94 2.38 9.37 37.64
C GLY A 94 2.49 7.85 37.41
N VAL A 95 2.25 7.03 38.45
CA VAL A 95 2.21 5.56 38.31
C VAL A 95 1.08 5.11 37.37
N ALA A 96 -0.12 5.68 37.49
CA ALA A 96 -1.25 5.38 36.59
C ALA A 96 -0.92 5.72 35.13
N LYS A 97 -0.39 6.92 34.86
CA LYS A 97 0.02 7.34 33.51
C LYS A 97 1.13 6.50 32.92
N ALA A 98 2.03 6.00 33.75
CA ALA A 98 3.09 5.10 33.31
C ALA A 98 2.58 3.69 32.96
N SER A 99 1.43 3.27 33.53
CA SER A 99 0.93 1.89 33.39
C SER A 99 -0.42 1.76 32.66
N MET A 100 -1.15 2.85 32.43
CA MET A 100 -2.51 2.83 31.87
C MET A 100 -2.63 3.79 30.67
N ILE A 101 -3.61 3.53 29.82
CA ILE A 101 -3.98 4.46 28.73
C ILE A 101 -4.79 5.63 29.31
N ASP A 102 -4.64 6.84 28.73
CA ASP A 102 -5.31 8.06 29.23
C ASP A 102 -6.84 7.97 29.24
N ALA A 103 -7.41 7.17 28.34
CA ALA A 103 -8.85 7.00 28.22
C ALA A 103 -9.53 6.32 29.43
N VAL A 104 -8.76 5.65 30.30
CA VAL A 104 -9.25 5.04 31.54
C VAL A 104 -8.74 5.76 32.80
N ILE A 105 -8.18 6.96 32.63
CA ILE A 105 -7.74 7.86 33.71
C ILE A 105 -8.68 9.08 33.73
N LEU A 106 -9.35 9.32 34.84
CA LEU A 106 -10.22 10.47 35.04
C LEU A 106 -9.64 11.41 36.11
N LEU A 107 -9.43 12.65 35.73
CA LEU A 107 -8.96 13.71 36.63
C LEU A 107 -10.13 14.55 37.12
N LEU A 108 -10.40 14.50 38.43
CA LEU A 108 -11.50 15.22 39.08
C LEU A 108 -10.97 16.35 39.95
N TYR A 109 -11.79 17.37 40.17
CA TYR A 109 -11.60 18.43 41.17
C TYR A 109 -12.90 18.92 41.73
N SER A 110 -12.86 19.44 42.93
CA SER A 110 -13.99 20.15 43.56
C SER A 110 -13.72 21.65 43.60
N GLY A 111 -14.79 22.46 43.67
CA GLY A 111 -14.68 23.91 43.71
C GLY A 111 -14.39 24.54 42.33
N GLU A 112 -13.81 25.73 42.35
CA GLU A 112 -13.39 26.44 41.15
C GLU A 112 -11.87 26.37 41.02
N ILE A 113 -11.36 25.96 39.85
CA ILE A 113 -9.96 25.95 39.51
C ILE A 113 -9.73 26.72 38.22
N ASP A 114 -8.54 27.31 38.10
CA ASP A 114 -8.03 27.81 36.84
C ASP A 114 -7.01 26.78 36.27
N ALA A 115 -7.39 26.10 35.21
CA ALA A 115 -6.52 25.07 34.61
C ALA A 115 -5.11 25.60 34.24
N ASN A 116 -4.99 26.88 33.86
CA ASN A 116 -3.70 27.52 33.52
C ASN A 116 -2.78 27.70 34.75
N ARG A 117 -3.36 27.60 35.94
CA ARG A 117 -2.59 27.69 37.21
C ARG A 117 -2.16 26.36 37.75
N MET A 118 -2.63 25.27 37.17
CA MET A 118 -2.19 23.92 37.53
C MET A 118 -0.75 23.66 37.09
N PRO A 119 -0.02 22.67 37.66
CA PRO A 119 1.32 22.28 37.22
C PRO A 119 1.35 21.95 35.73
N PHE A 120 2.48 22.24 35.08
CA PHE A 120 2.65 22.06 33.63
C PHE A 120 2.28 20.64 33.15
N ASP A 121 2.62 19.63 33.93
CA ASP A 121 2.40 18.22 33.55
C ASP A 121 0.92 17.81 33.48
N ILE A 122 0.00 18.62 34.04
CA ILE A 122 -1.43 18.35 34.04
C ILE A 122 -2.29 19.47 33.45
N ASN A 123 -1.77 20.68 33.28
CA ASN A 123 -2.57 21.84 32.83
C ASN A 123 -3.07 21.69 31.37
N HIS A 124 -2.46 20.82 30.57
CA HIS A 124 -2.89 20.52 29.20
C HIS A 124 -3.86 19.33 29.11
N GLN A 125 -4.20 18.72 30.24
CA GLN A 125 -5.09 17.57 30.29
C GLN A 125 -6.53 18.01 30.61
N ARG A 126 -7.47 17.21 30.09
CA ARG A 126 -8.88 17.42 30.41
C ARG A 126 -9.13 17.03 31.86
N MET A 127 -9.42 18.01 32.69
CA MET A 127 -9.88 17.84 34.07
C MET A 127 -11.39 18.11 34.14
N SER A 128 -12.13 17.33 34.90
CA SER A 128 -13.58 17.46 35.05
C SER A 128 -13.93 17.90 36.46
N ARG A 129 -14.83 18.90 36.58
CA ARG A 129 -15.40 19.25 37.85
C ARG A 129 -16.28 18.10 38.37
N PHE A 130 -16.06 17.69 39.59
CA PHE A 130 -16.86 16.63 40.19
C PHE A 130 -18.34 17.02 40.25
N SER A 131 -19.20 16.15 39.74
CA SER A 131 -20.64 16.28 39.78
C SER A 131 -21.29 14.90 39.90
N LYS A 132 -22.19 14.71 40.84
CA LYS A 132 -22.91 13.45 41.04
C LYS A 132 -23.73 13.05 39.80
N GLY A 133 -24.19 14.02 39.00
CA GLY A 133 -25.00 13.77 37.82
C GLY A 133 -24.22 13.25 36.62
N THR A 134 -22.92 13.60 36.49
CA THR A 134 -22.12 13.25 35.31
C THR A 134 -21.12 12.10 35.56
N ILE A 135 -20.86 11.80 36.82
CA ILE A 135 -19.83 10.80 37.16
C ILE A 135 -20.22 9.38 36.71
N THR A 136 -21.49 9.05 36.71
CA THR A 136 -21.98 7.75 36.23
C THR A 136 -21.69 7.55 34.78
N ASP A 137 -21.90 8.55 33.92
CA ASP A 137 -21.64 8.48 32.49
C ASP A 137 -20.16 8.37 32.23
N TYR A 138 -19.28 9.09 32.96
CA TYR A 138 -17.84 8.96 32.85
C TYR A 138 -17.37 7.56 33.22
N ILE A 139 -17.86 6.96 34.28
CA ILE A 139 -17.49 5.61 34.70
C ILE A 139 -17.95 4.58 33.66
N ARG A 140 -19.18 4.71 33.12
CA ARG A 140 -19.66 3.82 32.05
C ARG A 140 -18.79 3.92 30.80
N GLN A 141 -18.47 5.13 30.38
CA GLN A 141 -17.60 5.36 29.20
C GLN A 141 -16.19 4.79 29.41
N MET A 142 -15.63 4.99 30.60
CA MET A 142 -14.32 4.40 30.94
C MET A 142 -14.40 2.87 31.01
N ALA A 143 -15.48 2.31 31.60
CA ALA A 143 -15.67 0.85 31.65
C ALA A 143 -15.81 0.25 30.26
N GLN A 144 -16.58 0.89 29.38
CA GLN A 144 -16.67 0.49 27.98
C GLN A 144 -15.30 0.52 27.33
N THR A 145 -14.54 1.60 27.49
CA THR A 145 -13.18 1.74 26.96
C THR A 145 -12.26 0.68 27.51
N ALA A 146 -12.32 0.38 28.81
CA ALA A 146 -11.51 -0.66 29.45
C ALA A 146 -11.85 -2.08 29.00
N VAL A 147 -13.09 -2.30 28.54
CA VAL A 147 -13.52 -3.58 27.95
C VAL A 147 -13.07 -3.71 26.50
N GLU A 148 -13.20 -2.63 25.75
CA GLU A 148 -12.88 -2.59 24.32
C GLU A 148 -11.35 -2.47 24.06
N ASN A 149 -10.65 -1.72 24.91
CA ASN A 149 -9.21 -1.48 24.80
C ASN A 149 -8.49 -1.96 26.06
N PRO A 150 -7.37 -2.66 25.90
CA PRO A 150 -6.59 -3.08 27.09
C PRO A 150 -6.01 -1.85 27.80
N LYS A 151 -6.23 -1.82 29.11
CA LYS A 151 -5.92 -0.70 30.02
C LYS A 151 -4.47 -0.49 30.39
N HIS A 152 -3.67 -1.55 30.29
CA HIS A 152 -2.26 -1.49 30.71
C HIS A 152 -1.37 -1.24 29.51
N LYS A 153 -0.60 -0.17 29.60
CA LYS A 153 0.64 -0.07 28.84
C LYS A 153 1.48 -1.25 29.29
N SER A 154 1.74 -2.19 28.40
CA SER A 154 2.60 -3.32 28.73
C SER A 154 4.03 -2.85 28.95
N ALA A 155 4.87 -3.73 29.46
CA ALA A 155 6.33 -3.53 29.39
C ALA A 155 6.77 -3.30 27.92
N PHE A 156 5.99 -3.74 26.95
CA PHE A 156 6.11 -3.45 25.52
C PHE A 156 5.73 -2.00 25.19
N ASP A 157 4.66 -1.43 25.79
CA ASP A 157 4.19 -0.07 25.54
C ASP A 157 5.09 1.00 26.20
N ASN A 158 5.79 0.65 27.26
CA ASN A 158 6.65 1.55 28.03
C ASN A 158 8.15 1.48 27.63
N ASN A 159 8.49 0.69 26.64
CA ASN A 159 9.87 0.58 26.21
C ASN A 159 10.13 1.56 25.05
N ASP A 160 11.27 2.25 25.12
CA ASP A 160 11.93 2.98 24.03
C ASP A 160 12.06 2.16 22.71
N LYS A 161 11.64 0.92 22.72
CA LYS A 161 11.63 -0.07 21.65
C LYS A 161 10.57 0.19 20.62
N PHE A 162 9.36 0.69 20.97
CA PHE A 162 8.44 1.23 19.98
C PHE A 162 9.03 2.43 19.27
N LEU A 163 9.87 3.22 19.92
CA LEU A 163 10.66 4.28 19.29
C LEU A 163 11.55 3.74 18.16
N TYR A 164 12.09 2.54 18.26
CA TYR A 164 12.90 1.96 17.19
C TYR A 164 12.05 1.58 15.96
N TYR A 165 10.85 1.06 16.16
CA TYR A 165 9.94 0.71 15.05
C TYR A 165 9.31 1.96 14.42
N GLU A 166 8.90 2.92 15.24
CA GLU A 166 8.58 4.27 14.80
C GLU A 166 9.75 4.90 14.01
N MET A 167 11.00 4.61 14.39
CA MET A 167 12.19 5.08 13.67
C MET A 167 12.21 4.60 12.21
N ASN A 168 11.84 3.37 11.88
CA ASN A 168 11.82 2.90 10.50
C ASN A 168 10.74 3.62 9.67
N VAL A 169 9.55 3.84 10.24
CA VAL A 169 8.51 4.65 9.59
C VAL A 169 8.97 6.11 9.50
N ARG A 170 9.51 6.70 10.57
CA ARG A 170 10.02 8.07 10.58
C ARG A 170 11.16 8.28 9.59
N LYS A 171 12.09 7.32 9.44
CA LYS A 171 13.14 7.37 8.41
C LYS A 171 12.54 7.46 7.01
N ASN A 172 11.50 6.66 6.71
CA ASN A 172 10.82 6.69 5.42
C ASN A 172 10.06 8.01 5.21
N VAL A 173 9.46 8.59 6.25
CA VAL A 173 8.83 9.93 6.19
C VAL A 173 9.87 11.01 6.00
N THR A 174 10.95 11.01 6.80
CA THR A 174 12.02 12.03 6.75
C THR A 174 12.77 11.99 5.43
N SER A 175 13.01 10.80 4.88
CA SER A 175 13.62 10.65 3.55
C SER A 175 12.67 11.01 2.41
N GLY A 176 11.40 11.30 2.71
CA GLY A 176 10.38 11.52 1.69
C GLY A 176 10.00 10.27 0.91
N LYS A 177 10.49 9.09 1.28
CA LYS A 177 10.12 7.82 0.63
C LYS A 177 8.64 7.50 0.87
N TYR A 178 8.13 7.77 2.06
CA TYR A 178 6.72 7.67 2.42
C TYR A 178 6.12 9.05 2.71
N LEU A 179 5.02 9.38 2.05
CA LEU A 179 4.28 10.64 2.23
C LEU A 179 2.88 10.31 2.78
N PRO A 180 2.65 10.43 4.09
CA PRO A 180 1.38 10.08 4.71
C PRO A 180 0.17 10.83 4.13
N ASP A 181 0.35 12.11 3.77
CA ASP A 181 -0.71 12.99 3.29
C ASP A 181 -1.13 12.69 1.84
N VAL A 182 -0.27 12.04 1.10
CA VAL A 182 -0.47 11.76 -0.33
C VAL A 182 -0.87 10.31 -0.58
N PHE A 183 -0.38 9.41 0.26
CA PHE A 183 -0.62 7.99 0.12
C PHE A 183 -2.11 7.67 0.12
N LEU A 184 -2.58 7.09 -0.97
CA LEU A 184 -3.94 6.59 -1.08
C LEU A 184 -3.92 5.07 -0.93
N GLU A 185 -4.64 4.61 0.06
CA GLU A 185 -4.79 3.21 0.37
C GLU A 185 -5.90 2.58 -0.47
N ASN A 186 -5.60 1.49 -1.16
CA ASN A 186 -6.62 0.69 -1.82
C ASN A 186 -7.60 0.11 -0.79
N ARG A 187 -8.89 0.40 -0.92
CA ARG A 187 -9.91 0.01 0.07
C ARG A 187 -10.00 -1.49 0.30
N LYS A 188 -9.82 -2.30 -0.76
CA LYS A 188 -9.88 -3.76 -0.68
C LYS A 188 -8.67 -4.30 0.07
N ILE A 189 -7.48 -3.87 -0.33
CA ILE A 189 -6.22 -4.27 0.30
C ILE A 189 -6.18 -3.83 1.76
N LYS A 190 -6.60 -2.60 2.03
CA LYS A 190 -6.74 -2.08 3.40
C LYS A 190 -7.60 -2.99 4.27
N GLN A 191 -8.72 -3.43 3.74
CA GLN A 191 -9.60 -4.29 4.50
C GLN A 191 -8.92 -5.65 4.78
N PHE A 192 -8.28 -6.27 3.79
CA PHE A 192 -7.54 -7.51 3.97
C PHE A 192 -6.41 -7.39 4.99
N LEU A 193 -5.65 -6.31 4.94
CA LEU A 193 -4.59 -6.06 5.93
C LEU A 193 -5.15 -5.90 7.34
N ARG A 194 -6.27 -5.19 7.49
CA ARG A 194 -6.95 -5.05 8.80
C ARG A 194 -7.47 -6.38 9.32
N ASP A 195 -8.08 -7.19 8.45
CA ASP A 195 -8.57 -8.51 8.81
C ASP A 195 -7.43 -9.42 9.28
N PHE A 196 -6.28 -9.28 8.63
CA PHE A 196 -5.08 -10.02 8.98
C PHE A 196 -4.48 -9.58 10.32
N VAL A 197 -4.33 -8.28 10.55
CA VAL A 197 -3.66 -7.77 11.78
C VAL A 197 -4.58 -7.65 12.99
N ASP A 198 -5.90 -7.49 12.79
CA ASP A 198 -6.90 -7.34 13.86
C ASP A 198 -8.04 -8.37 13.69
N PRO A 199 -7.72 -9.67 13.79
CA PRO A 199 -8.67 -10.74 13.47
C PRO A 199 -9.89 -10.76 14.40
N TYR A 200 -9.77 -10.34 15.65
CA TYR A 200 -10.86 -10.35 16.60
C TYR A 200 -11.93 -9.32 16.26
N THR A 201 -11.54 -8.09 15.99
CA THR A 201 -12.48 -7.02 15.61
C THR A 201 -13.20 -7.39 14.33
N PHE A 202 -12.46 -7.93 13.35
CA PHE A 202 -13.08 -8.28 12.09
C PHE A 202 -14.04 -9.47 12.22
N CYS A 203 -13.69 -10.52 12.96
CA CYS A 203 -14.60 -11.64 13.21
C CYS A 203 -15.92 -11.18 13.83
N LYS A 204 -15.88 -10.24 14.78
CA LYS A 204 -17.07 -9.60 15.35
C LYS A 204 -17.93 -8.92 14.27
N LEU A 205 -17.29 -8.13 13.39
CA LEU A 205 -17.98 -7.46 12.29
C LEU A 205 -18.60 -8.43 11.28
N VAL A 206 -17.92 -9.56 10.98
CA VAL A 206 -18.49 -10.61 10.11
C VAL A 206 -19.76 -11.18 10.74
N LEU A 207 -19.73 -11.52 12.02
CA LEU A 207 -20.88 -12.05 12.73
C LEU A 207 -22.06 -11.05 12.76
N GLU A 208 -21.79 -9.77 13.02
CA GLU A 208 -22.81 -8.70 12.97
C GLU A 208 -23.42 -8.55 11.57
N ARG A 209 -22.61 -8.66 10.52
CA ARG A 209 -23.11 -8.64 9.13
C ARG A 209 -23.93 -9.88 8.79
N CYS A 210 -23.58 -11.04 9.34
CA CYS A 210 -24.36 -12.26 9.19
C CYS A 210 -25.71 -12.15 9.92
N ASP A 211 -25.76 -11.56 11.10
CA ASP A 211 -27.00 -11.30 11.85
C ASP A 211 -27.96 -10.36 11.09
N SER A 212 -27.42 -9.41 10.35
CA SER A 212 -28.20 -8.48 9.51
C SER A 212 -28.66 -9.09 8.16
N PHE A 213 -28.45 -10.38 7.98
CA PHE A 213 -28.87 -11.09 6.75
C PHE A 213 -30.40 -11.23 6.68
N GLU A 214 -31.00 -10.80 5.57
CA GLU A 214 -32.46 -10.83 5.37
C GLU A 214 -32.99 -12.24 5.06
N LEU A 215 -32.87 -13.15 6.03
CA LEU A 215 -33.29 -14.53 5.93
C LEU A 215 -34.78 -14.69 5.55
N TYR A 216 -35.63 -13.81 6.09
CA TYR A 216 -37.06 -13.80 5.79
C TYR A 216 -37.30 -13.54 4.29
N ARG A 217 -36.61 -12.57 3.70
CA ARG A 217 -36.78 -12.21 2.28
C ARG A 217 -36.32 -13.33 1.37
N LEU A 218 -35.18 -13.97 1.70
CA LEU A 218 -34.68 -15.11 0.99
C LEU A 218 -35.66 -16.29 1.06
N ASN A 219 -36.15 -16.62 2.25
CA ASN A 219 -37.06 -17.74 2.43
C ASN A 219 -38.45 -17.49 1.81
N ARG A 220 -38.92 -16.25 1.76
CA ARG A 220 -40.12 -15.88 0.99
C ARG A 220 -39.94 -16.19 -0.50
N ASN A 221 -38.82 -15.81 -1.10
CA ASN A 221 -38.53 -16.09 -2.50
C ASN A 221 -38.39 -17.59 -2.76
N ARG A 222 -37.72 -18.33 -1.87
CA ARG A 222 -37.58 -19.81 -1.96
C ARG A 222 -38.94 -20.50 -1.89
N ARG A 223 -39.85 -20.03 -1.02
CA ARG A 223 -41.22 -20.55 -0.93
C ARG A 223 -42.02 -20.37 -2.21
N ILE A 224 -41.90 -19.20 -2.87
CA ILE A 224 -42.53 -18.94 -4.18
C ILE A 224 -42.02 -19.92 -5.25
N GLN A 225 -40.74 -20.34 -5.15
CA GLN A 225 -40.07 -21.28 -6.04
C GLN A 225 -40.24 -22.75 -5.61
N HIS A 226 -41.09 -23.04 -4.63
CA HIS A 226 -41.27 -24.39 -4.07
C HIS A 226 -39.97 -25.07 -3.57
N LYS A 227 -38.99 -24.28 -3.12
CA LYS A 227 -37.74 -24.73 -2.55
C LYS A 227 -37.83 -24.82 -1.01
N PRO A 228 -37.07 -25.73 -0.37
CA PRO A 228 -37.00 -25.79 1.08
C PRO A 228 -36.46 -24.45 1.66
N PRO A 229 -36.85 -24.08 2.88
CA PRO A 229 -36.32 -22.89 3.53
C PRO A 229 -34.81 -22.99 3.68
N PHE A 230 -34.16 -21.82 3.54
CA PHE A 230 -32.73 -21.70 3.79
C PHE A 230 -32.52 -21.52 5.29
N GLU A 231 -31.76 -22.44 5.88
CA GLU A 231 -31.41 -22.40 7.29
C GLU A 231 -30.08 -21.71 7.48
N PHE A 232 -30.08 -20.63 8.25
CA PHE A 232 -28.88 -19.85 8.51
C PHE A 232 -28.90 -19.33 9.96
N ASP A 233 -28.02 -19.91 10.79
CA ASP A 233 -27.87 -19.54 12.18
C ASP A 233 -26.38 -19.43 12.54
N VAL A 234 -25.91 -18.22 12.86
CA VAL A 234 -24.54 -17.93 13.29
C VAL A 234 -24.40 -17.84 14.81
N THR A 235 -25.49 -18.03 15.55
CA THR A 235 -25.49 -17.98 17.03
C THR A 235 -24.42 -18.88 17.67
N PRO A 236 -24.16 -20.11 17.16
CA PRO A 236 -23.10 -20.97 17.70
C PRO A 236 -21.68 -20.38 17.60
N PHE A 237 -21.49 -19.43 16.68
CA PHE A 237 -20.18 -18.82 16.44
C PHE A 237 -19.95 -17.50 17.19
N ARG A 238 -20.96 -16.98 17.88
CA ARG A 238 -20.82 -15.72 18.65
C ARG A 238 -19.80 -15.83 19.78
N SER A 239 -19.57 -17.02 20.29
CA SER A 239 -18.54 -17.30 21.28
C SER A 239 -17.11 -17.17 20.74
N CYS A 240 -16.89 -17.18 19.42
CA CYS A 240 -15.55 -17.05 18.82
C CYS A 240 -14.77 -15.87 19.41
N VAL A 241 -15.44 -14.72 19.57
CA VAL A 241 -14.81 -13.50 20.07
C VAL A 241 -14.54 -13.55 21.57
N ALA A 242 -15.16 -14.50 22.29
CA ALA A 242 -15.01 -14.68 23.72
C ALA A 242 -13.96 -15.74 24.12
N GLU A 243 -13.40 -16.48 23.13
CA GLU A 243 -12.42 -17.52 23.41
C GLU A 243 -11.18 -16.96 24.14
N GLU A 244 -10.72 -17.72 25.14
CA GLU A 244 -9.59 -17.29 25.97
C GLU A 244 -8.23 -17.42 25.29
N SER A 245 -8.08 -18.40 24.40
CA SER A 245 -6.84 -18.61 23.67
C SER A 245 -6.97 -18.23 22.19
N ILE A 246 -5.90 -17.70 21.63
CA ILE A 246 -5.83 -17.37 20.19
C ILE A 246 -6.00 -18.61 19.33
N GLY A 247 -5.44 -19.75 19.73
CA GLY A 247 -5.60 -21.03 19.02
C GLY A 247 -7.06 -21.49 18.95
N ALA A 248 -7.79 -21.44 20.08
CA ALA A 248 -9.22 -21.74 20.10
C ALA A 248 -10.01 -20.78 19.23
N PHE A 249 -9.66 -19.49 19.24
CA PHE A 249 -10.26 -18.49 18.36
C PHE A 249 -10.09 -18.89 16.88
N TYR A 250 -8.87 -19.19 16.42
CA TYR A 250 -8.64 -19.59 15.03
C TYR A 250 -9.36 -20.88 14.65
N GLN A 251 -9.43 -21.85 15.55
CA GLN A 251 -10.22 -23.06 15.32
C GLN A 251 -11.70 -22.72 15.06
N ARG A 252 -12.28 -21.88 15.88
CA ARG A 252 -13.68 -21.42 15.72
C ARG A 252 -13.90 -20.61 14.47
N VAL A 253 -12.94 -19.74 14.09
CA VAL A 253 -12.98 -19.03 12.81
C VAL A 253 -12.98 -20.01 11.64
N GLY A 254 -12.18 -21.09 11.70
CA GLY A 254 -12.18 -22.15 10.70
C GLY A 254 -13.52 -22.91 10.61
N GLU A 255 -14.20 -23.13 11.73
CA GLU A 255 -15.55 -23.72 11.77
C GLU A 255 -16.58 -22.76 11.13
N LEU A 256 -16.55 -21.48 11.47
CA LEU A 256 -17.37 -20.44 10.85
C LEU A 256 -17.15 -20.38 9.33
N GLN A 257 -15.92 -20.43 8.90
CA GLN A 257 -15.55 -20.43 7.49
C GLN A 257 -16.13 -21.63 6.74
N LYS A 258 -16.01 -22.83 7.30
CA LYS A 258 -16.62 -24.04 6.73
C LYS A 258 -18.14 -23.92 6.66
N PHE A 259 -18.77 -23.41 7.71
CA PHE A 259 -20.21 -23.14 7.72
C PHE A 259 -20.63 -22.17 6.61
N LEU A 260 -19.97 -21.03 6.49
CA LEU A 260 -20.29 -20.03 5.45
C LEU A 260 -20.03 -20.56 4.04
N ARG A 261 -18.98 -21.37 3.82
CA ARG A 261 -18.72 -22.06 2.53
C ARG A 261 -19.83 -23.03 2.19
N SER A 262 -20.25 -23.85 3.15
CA SER A 262 -21.39 -24.76 2.96
C SER A 262 -22.67 -24.01 2.55
N LYS A 263 -22.93 -22.85 3.19
CA LYS A 263 -24.09 -22.01 2.87
C LYS A 263 -23.95 -21.32 1.51
N TYR A 264 -22.73 -20.95 1.14
CA TYR A 264 -22.41 -20.41 -0.17
C TYR A 264 -22.70 -21.46 -1.27
N ASP A 265 -22.25 -22.69 -1.08
CA ASP A 265 -22.46 -23.78 -2.04
C ASP A 265 -23.95 -24.13 -2.17
N GLU A 266 -24.70 -24.16 -1.05
CA GLU A 266 -26.15 -24.36 -1.04
C GLU A 266 -26.90 -23.30 -1.88
N LEU A 267 -26.48 -22.05 -1.85
CA LEU A 267 -27.06 -20.98 -2.66
C LEU A 267 -26.62 -21.02 -4.12
N ASN A 268 -25.39 -21.47 -4.41
CA ASN A 268 -24.82 -21.52 -5.75
C ASN A 268 -25.48 -22.54 -6.67
N THR A 269 -25.93 -23.66 -6.13
CA THR A 269 -26.63 -24.70 -6.88
C THR A 269 -27.94 -24.23 -7.52
N ASN A 270 -28.43 -23.03 -7.16
CA ASN A 270 -29.73 -22.46 -7.57
C ASN A 270 -29.59 -21.11 -8.25
N ARG A 271 -28.88 -21.02 -9.36
CA ARG A 271 -28.35 -19.84 -10.10
C ARG A 271 -29.29 -18.66 -10.39
N SER A 272 -30.58 -18.66 -10.19
CA SER A 272 -31.45 -17.64 -10.83
C SER A 272 -32.06 -16.56 -9.94
N SER A 273 -32.14 -16.72 -8.62
CA SER A 273 -32.81 -15.72 -7.75
C SER A 273 -32.02 -15.25 -6.52
N ASP A 274 -30.96 -15.96 -6.17
CA ASP A 274 -30.25 -15.75 -4.88
C ASP A 274 -28.85 -15.12 -5.07
N TYR A 275 -28.57 -14.57 -6.27
CA TYR A 275 -27.26 -14.01 -6.64
C TYR A 275 -26.72 -12.97 -5.65
N PHE A 276 -27.58 -12.12 -5.10
CA PHE A 276 -27.15 -11.09 -4.15
C PHE A 276 -26.71 -11.70 -2.81
N SER A 277 -27.40 -12.73 -2.36
CA SER A 277 -27.03 -13.47 -1.14
C SER A 277 -25.77 -14.29 -1.34
N TYR A 278 -25.66 -14.94 -2.49
CA TYR A 278 -24.48 -15.68 -2.92
C TYR A 278 -23.19 -14.85 -2.89
N SER A 279 -23.18 -13.68 -3.54
CA SER A 279 -22.00 -12.82 -3.58
C SER A 279 -21.57 -12.32 -2.19
N ARG A 280 -22.55 -12.13 -1.28
CA ARG A 280 -22.27 -11.68 0.09
C ARG A 280 -21.52 -12.73 0.90
N PHE A 281 -21.92 -14.01 0.80
CA PHE A 281 -21.19 -15.09 1.53
C PHE A 281 -19.80 -15.33 0.94
N GLY A 282 -19.63 -15.24 -0.38
CA GLY A 282 -18.34 -15.35 -1.02
C GLY A 282 -17.35 -14.30 -0.49
N LYS A 283 -17.78 -13.05 -0.44
CA LYS A 283 -16.96 -11.94 0.12
C LYS A 283 -16.60 -12.16 1.59
N GLN A 284 -17.53 -12.62 2.42
CA GLN A 284 -17.22 -12.90 3.82
C GLN A 284 -16.21 -14.05 3.98
N ASN A 285 -16.28 -15.07 3.16
CA ASN A 285 -15.30 -16.16 3.15
C ASN A 285 -13.90 -15.67 2.77
N GLU A 286 -13.77 -14.83 1.73
CA GLU A 286 -12.48 -14.22 1.35
C GLU A 286 -11.85 -13.46 2.52
N HIS A 287 -12.63 -12.67 3.23
CA HIS A 287 -12.15 -11.95 4.41
C HIS A 287 -11.74 -12.88 5.56
N LEU A 288 -12.49 -13.97 5.78
CA LEU A 288 -12.14 -14.95 6.81
C LEU A 288 -10.84 -15.68 6.51
N ASP A 289 -10.44 -15.81 5.24
CA ASP A 289 -9.12 -16.34 4.89
C ASP A 289 -8.00 -15.45 5.49
N TYR A 290 -8.13 -14.12 5.44
CA TYR A 290 -7.17 -13.21 6.05
C TYR A 290 -7.24 -13.20 7.59
N VAL A 291 -8.43 -13.33 8.16
CA VAL A 291 -8.60 -13.47 9.63
C VAL A 291 -7.88 -14.72 10.14
N ALA A 292 -8.09 -15.86 9.50
CA ALA A 292 -7.51 -17.14 9.88
C ALA A 292 -6.04 -17.28 9.45
N GLY A 293 -5.64 -16.63 8.37
CA GLY A 293 -4.30 -16.73 7.78
C GLY A 293 -3.22 -16.21 8.74
N ARG A 294 -2.07 -16.86 8.69
CA ARG A 294 -0.93 -16.52 9.57
C ARG A 294 0.28 -16.03 8.81
N LEU A 295 0.36 -16.34 7.54
CA LEU A 295 1.41 -15.89 6.63
C LEU A 295 0.78 -15.08 5.50
N LEU A 296 1.24 -13.86 5.30
CA LEU A 296 0.78 -12.96 4.25
C LEU A 296 1.99 -12.44 3.47
N LEU A 297 1.93 -12.58 2.17
CA LEU A 297 2.94 -12.09 1.23
C LEU A 297 2.32 -11.05 0.30
N ILE A 298 2.98 -9.91 0.18
CA ILE A 298 2.64 -8.87 -0.79
C ILE A 298 3.73 -8.84 -1.85
N THR A 299 3.36 -9.17 -3.08
CA THR A 299 4.27 -9.12 -4.22
C THR A 299 3.80 -8.15 -5.28
N THR A 300 4.72 -7.38 -5.81
CA THR A 300 4.49 -6.49 -6.95
C THR A 300 5.84 -6.03 -7.50
N ALA A 301 5.86 -5.45 -8.69
CA ALA A 301 7.07 -4.91 -9.32
C ALA A 301 7.77 -3.86 -8.44
N ALA A 302 8.98 -3.48 -8.81
CA ALA A 302 9.73 -2.41 -8.13
C ALA A 302 8.97 -1.08 -8.21
N GLY A 303 9.06 -0.24 -7.17
CA GLY A 303 8.46 1.11 -7.17
C GLY A 303 6.95 1.17 -6.90
N GLN A 304 6.25 0.05 -6.79
CA GLN A 304 4.78 -0.02 -6.66
C GLN A 304 4.24 0.25 -5.24
N GLY A 305 5.06 0.79 -4.34
CA GLY A 305 4.60 1.27 -3.05
C GLY A 305 4.47 0.24 -1.93
N LYS A 306 5.08 -0.96 -2.03
CA LYS A 306 5.07 -1.97 -0.95
C LYS A 306 5.45 -1.40 0.42
N THR A 307 6.61 -0.76 0.50
CA THR A 307 7.10 -0.12 1.73
C THR A 307 6.14 0.96 2.23
N ASN A 308 5.53 1.73 1.32
CA ASN A 308 4.56 2.77 1.68
C ASN A 308 3.31 2.15 2.31
N LEU A 309 2.83 1.04 1.75
CA LEU A 309 1.70 0.29 2.30
C LEU A 309 2.00 -0.27 3.70
N VAL A 310 3.21 -0.80 3.90
CA VAL A 310 3.67 -1.28 5.22
C VAL A 310 3.76 -0.11 6.21
N CYS A 311 4.36 1.00 5.82
CA CYS A 311 4.44 2.20 6.67
C CYS A 311 3.06 2.73 7.06
N ASP A 312 2.11 2.78 6.11
CA ASP A 312 0.74 3.22 6.37
C ASP A 312 -0.01 2.25 7.30
N LEU A 313 0.16 0.94 7.12
CA LEU A 313 -0.37 -0.08 8.03
C LEU A 313 0.17 0.10 9.45
N VAL A 314 1.48 0.31 9.61
CA VAL A 314 2.12 0.51 10.90
C VAL A 314 1.59 1.79 11.54
N ASP A 315 1.64 2.90 10.84
CA ASP A 315 1.27 4.23 11.36
C ASP A 315 -0.22 4.33 11.69
N LYS A 316 -1.09 3.95 10.76
CA LYS A 316 -2.54 4.16 10.88
C LYS A 316 -3.32 3.01 11.53
N VAL A 317 -2.73 1.82 11.63
CA VAL A 317 -3.44 0.66 12.19
C VAL A 317 -2.73 0.09 13.41
N LEU A 318 -1.47 -0.34 13.28
CA LEU A 318 -0.80 -1.06 14.36
C LEU A 318 -0.53 -0.16 15.56
N LEU A 319 0.02 1.03 15.33
CA LEU A 319 0.28 2.01 16.40
C LEU A 319 -1.01 2.54 17.02
N THR A 320 -2.00 2.91 16.20
CA THR A 320 -3.26 3.48 16.70
C THR A 320 -4.12 2.49 17.47
N ARG A 321 -4.03 1.19 17.14
CA ARG A 321 -4.76 0.11 17.81
C ARG A 321 -3.93 -0.61 18.87
N HIS A 322 -2.68 -0.18 19.09
CA HIS A 322 -1.74 -0.82 20.03
C HIS A 322 -1.56 -2.32 19.77
N ILE A 323 -1.52 -2.72 18.48
CA ILE A 323 -1.23 -4.10 18.07
C ILE A 323 0.28 -4.27 18.10
N PRO A 324 0.83 -5.26 18.82
CA PRO A 324 2.27 -5.46 18.87
C PRO A 324 2.83 -5.91 17.52
N PHE A 325 3.96 -5.36 17.14
CA PHE A 325 4.62 -5.72 15.88
C PHE A 325 6.14 -5.60 16.00
N VAL A 326 6.82 -6.27 15.07
CA VAL A 326 8.26 -6.11 14.81
C VAL A 326 8.42 -5.85 13.32
N TYR A 327 8.98 -4.70 12.96
CA TYR A 327 9.19 -4.30 11.59
C TYR A 327 10.68 -4.29 11.26
N LEU A 328 11.12 -5.22 10.41
CA LEU A 328 12.47 -5.34 9.90
C LEU A 328 12.48 -5.25 8.38
N ASN A 329 13.46 -4.53 7.84
CA ASN A 329 13.74 -4.61 6.42
C ASN A 329 14.57 -5.88 6.13
N GLY A 330 14.45 -6.45 4.94
CA GLY A 330 15.16 -7.67 4.57
C GLY A 330 16.68 -7.59 4.80
N TYR A 331 17.29 -6.44 4.58
CA TYR A 331 18.72 -6.22 4.82
C TYR A 331 19.13 -6.16 6.31
N GLU A 332 18.18 -5.94 7.23
CA GLU A 332 18.43 -5.92 8.69
C GLU A 332 18.42 -7.32 9.31
N ILE A 333 17.95 -8.31 8.55
CA ILE A 333 17.77 -9.68 9.01
C ILE A 333 19.04 -10.49 8.74
N LYS A 334 19.53 -11.19 9.77
CA LYS A 334 20.61 -12.16 9.62
C LYS A 334 20.13 -13.32 8.77
N SER A 335 20.81 -13.58 7.67
CA SER A 335 20.40 -14.58 6.69
C SER A 335 20.37 -16.02 7.24
N ASP A 336 21.26 -16.32 8.17
CA ASP A 336 21.42 -17.62 8.82
C ASP A 336 20.65 -17.79 10.13
N ASP A 337 20.09 -16.68 10.69
CA ASP A 337 19.32 -16.73 11.93
C ASP A 337 18.24 -15.64 11.99
N ILE A 338 17.16 -15.87 11.22
CA ILE A 338 16.02 -14.95 11.15
C ILE A 338 15.34 -14.81 12.51
N GLY A 339 15.14 -15.93 13.22
CA GLY A 339 14.49 -15.92 14.53
C GLY A 339 15.24 -15.06 15.54
N ARG A 340 16.57 -15.10 15.51
CA ARG A 340 17.41 -14.25 16.36
C ARG A 340 17.21 -12.77 16.07
N SER A 341 17.12 -12.40 14.80
CA SER A 341 16.88 -11.01 14.41
C SER A 341 15.60 -10.46 15.03
N PHE A 342 14.52 -11.26 15.01
CA PHE A 342 13.25 -10.89 15.65
C PHE A 342 13.35 -10.88 17.17
N ALA A 343 14.03 -11.87 17.79
CA ALA A 343 14.19 -11.95 19.25
C ALA A 343 14.97 -10.74 19.80
N ASP A 344 16.06 -10.36 19.15
CA ASP A 344 16.88 -9.21 19.54
C ASP A 344 16.09 -7.90 19.46
N MET A 345 15.13 -7.82 18.55
CA MET A 345 14.25 -6.67 18.38
C MET A 345 13.05 -6.68 19.35
N MET A 346 12.47 -7.84 19.64
CA MET A 346 11.40 -7.94 20.65
C MET A 346 11.88 -7.55 22.04
N LEU A 347 13.06 -7.99 22.42
CA LEU A 347 13.63 -7.79 23.75
C LEU A 347 15.12 -7.41 23.69
N PRO A 348 15.46 -6.19 23.21
CA PRO A 348 16.84 -5.74 23.09
C PRO A 348 17.63 -5.84 24.39
N GLY A 349 18.82 -6.41 24.30
CA GLY A 349 19.72 -6.56 25.44
C GLY A 349 19.40 -7.77 26.34
N ALA A 350 18.25 -8.45 26.14
CA ALA A 350 17.90 -9.62 26.95
C ALA A 350 18.65 -10.90 26.53
N ASN A 351 19.22 -10.92 25.33
CA ASN A 351 19.97 -12.05 24.76
C ASN A 351 19.19 -13.40 24.82
N LEU A 352 17.89 -13.34 24.57
CA LEU A 352 17.00 -14.50 24.63
C LEU A 352 16.97 -15.24 23.27
N SER A 353 16.73 -16.55 23.31
CA SER A 353 16.35 -17.29 22.11
C SER A 353 14.98 -16.83 21.62
N PHE A 354 14.68 -17.08 20.33
CA PHE A 354 13.37 -16.75 19.75
C PHE A 354 12.22 -17.33 20.56
N ASP A 355 12.31 -18.62 20.94
CA ASP A 355 11.28 -19.30 21.72
C ASP A 355 11.01 -18.64 23.08
N ASN A 356 12.05 -18.20 23.76
CA ASN A 356 11.90 -17.52 25.04
C ASN A 356 11.33 -16.11 24.86
N ALA A 357 11.75 -15.40 23.84
CA ALA A 357 11.19 -14.08 23.51
C ALA A 357 9.70 -14.17 23.16
N ILE A 358 9.29 -15.19 22.37
CA ILE A 358 7.88 -15.41 22.03
C ILE A 358 7.04 -15.77 23.25
N LYS A 359 7.55 -16.57 24.19
CA LYS A 359 6.80 -16.91 25.43
C LYS A 359 6.44 -15.68 26.24
N GLU A 360 7.36 -14.73 26.35
CA GLU A 360 7.10 -13.46 27.02
C GLU A 360 6.01 -12.66 26.29
N VAL A 361 6.09 -12.60 24.97
CA VAL A 361 5.12 -11.88 24.11
C VAL A 361 3.77 -12.60 24.07
N ALA A 362 3.73 -13.93 24.09
CA ALA A 362 2.49 -14.71 24.03
C ALA A 362 1.55 -14.40 25.21
N THR A 363 2.12 -14.17 26.39
CA THR A 363 1.35 -13.76 27.59
C THR A 363 0.66 -12.42 27.33
N TYR A 364 1.37 -11.48 26.72
CA TYR A 364 0.82 -10.19 26.34
C TYR A 364 -0.26 -10.32 25.25
N CYS A 365 0.00 -11.09 24.19
CA CYS A 365 -0.96 -11.33 23.11
C CYS A 365 -2.27 -11.96 23.62
N LYS A 366 -2.16 -12.93 24.54
CA LYS A 366 -3.32 -13.53 25.21
C LYS A 366 -4.13 -12.50 25.98
N TYR A 367 -3.45 -11.65 26.73
CA TYR A 367 -4.09 -10.62 27.52
C TYR A 367 -4.78 -9.56 26.64
N LYS A 368 -4.10 -9.07 25.61
CA LYS A 368 -4.59 -8.06 24.67
C LYS A 368 -5.57 -8.63 23.65
N ARG A 369 -5.68 -9.95 23.51
CA ARG A 369 -6.45 -10.61 22.45
C ARG A 369 -6.09 -10.12 21.06
N CYS A 370 -4.81 -10.02 20.77
CA CYS A 370 -4.29 -9.66 19.46
C CYS A 370 -3.06 -10.50 19.14
N PRO A 371 -2.77 -10.80 17.88
CA PRO A 371 -1.50 -11.40 17.49
C PRO A 371 -0.37 -10.37 17.59
N ILE A 372 0.87 -10.87 17.65
CA ILE A 372 2.04 -10.07 17.27
C ILE A 372 2.29 -10.21 15.77
N ILE A 373 2.59 -9.11 15.11
CA ILE A 373 2.82 -9.06 13.67
C ILE A 373 4.32 -8.93 13.40
N PHE A 374 4.91 -9.93 12.77
CA PHE A 374 6.26 -9.83 12.25
C PHE A 374 6.21 -9.35 10.81
N ILE A 375 6.88 -8.25 10.54
CA ILE A 375 6.92 -7.61 9.22
C ILE A 375 8.33 -7.74 8.69
N VAL A 376 8.46 -8.37 7.51
CA VAL A 376 9.70 -8.41 6.71
C VAL A 376 9.46 -7.62 5.44
N ASP A 377 9.91 -6.39 5.40
CA ASP A 377 9.77 -5.55 4.22
C ASP A 377 11.00 -5.73 3.30
N GLY A 378 10.74 -6.21 2.09
CA GLY A 378 11.77 -6.41 1.07
C GLY A 378 12.61 -7.68 1.27
N LEU A 379 12.03 -8.88 1.15
CA LEU A 379 12.79 -10.14 1.15
C LEU A 379 13.95 -10.12 0.15
N ASN A 380 13.75 -9.43 -0.99
CA ASN A 380 14.74 -9.26 -2.04
C ASN A 380 15.92 -8.34 -1.66
N GLU A 381 15.84 -7.64 -0.53
CA GLU A 381 16.90 -6.74 -0.07
C GLU A 381 17.92 -7.44 0.83
N ASN A 382 17.74 -8.73 1.14
CA ASN A 382 18.69 -9.46 1.97
C ASN A 382 20.02 -9.66 1.22
N PRO A 383 21.18 -9.41 1.86
CA PRO A 383 22.49 -9.48 1.21
C PRO A 383 22.91 -10.90 0.82
N GLN A 384 22.29 -11.94 1.38
CA GLN A 384 22.59 -13.35 1.10
C GLN A 384 21.30 -14.10 0.76
N PRO A 385 20.70 -13.85 -0.41
CA PRO A 385 19.35 -14.31 -0.71
C PRO A 385 19.18 -15.84 -0.70
N ASP A 386 20.16 -16.60 -1.15
CA ASP A 386 20.07 -18.06 -1.21
C ASP A 386 20.13 -18.69 0.20
N VAL A 387 21.00 -18.16 1.08
CA VAL A 387 21.06 -18.56 2.49
C VAL A 387 19.77 -18.15 3.19
N PHE A 388 19.31 -16.94 2.94
CA PHE A 388 18.09 -16.41 3.53
C PHE A 388 16.86 -17.20 3.13
N ALA A 389 16.72 -17.61 1.86
CA ALA A 389 15.58 -18.39 1.39
C ALA A 389 15.45 -19.73 2.12
N SER A 390 16.58 -20.48 2.27
CA SER A 390 16.58 -21.76 2.99
C SER A 390 16.26 -21.62 4.48
N HIS A 391 16.72 -20.53 5.12
CA HIS A 391 16.41 -20.29 6.54
C HIS A 391 15.02 -19.68 6.75
N LEU A 392 14.44 -19.04 5.73
CA LEU A 392 13.07 -18.54 5.78
C LEU A 392 12.06 -19.67 5.94
N GLU A 393 12.24 -20.81 5.25
CA GLU A 393 11.39 -21.99 5.41
C GLU A 393 11.38 -22.47 6.87
N VAL A 394 12.57 -22.61 7.45
CA VAL A 394 12.74 -23.03 8.85
C VAL A 394 12.08 -22.04 9.81
N PHE A 395 12.27 -20.73 9.55
CA PHE A 395 11.66 -19.68 10.36
C PHE A 395 10.14 -19.69 10.29
N LEU A 396 9.56 -19.85 9.10
CA LEU A 396 8.12 -19.88 8.91
C LEU A 396 7.50 -21.11 9.59
N ASP A 397 8.13 -22.28 9.50
CA ASP A 397 7.67 -23.47 10.23
C ASP A 397 7.75 -23.28 11.75
N MET A 398 8.82 -22.69 12.26
CA MET A 398 8.95 -22.36 13.67
C MET A 398 7.87 -21.40 14.14
N VAL A 399 7.61 -20.33 13.39
CA VAL A 399 6.58 -19.33 13.69
C VAL A 399 5.19 -19.95 13.74
N LEU A 400 4.89 -20.90 12.85
CA LEU A 400 3.58 -21.57 12.80
C LEU A 400 3.29 -22.46 14.04
N GLN A 401 4.27 -22.72 14.89
CA GLN A 401 4.06 -23.40 16.16
C GLN A 401 3.44 -22.48 17.23
N TYR A 402 3.49 -21.16 17.03
CA TYR A 402 2.99 -20.16 17.98
C TYR A 402 1.73 -19.47 17.46
N ASP A 403 0.56 -19.79 17.98
CA ASP A 403 -0.72 -19.24 17.54
C ASP A 403 -0.81 -17.72 17.59
N CYS A 404 -0.05 -17.08 18.47
CA CYS A 404 -0.05 -15.62 18.63
C CYS A 404 0.76 -14.88 17.55
N VAL A 405 1.48 -15.56 16.65
CA VAL A 405 2.35 -14.91 15.67
C VAL A 405 1.71 -14.92 14.28
N LYS A 406 1.74 -13.78 13.61
CA LYS A 406 1.47 -13.63 12.18
C LYS A 406 2.67 -12.98 11.50
N VAL A 407 2.94 -13.37 10.25
CA VAL A 407 4.05 -12.83 9.45
C VAL A 407 3.50 -12.15 8.21
N LEU A 408 3.89 -10.90 8.00
CA LEU A 408 3.65 -10.13 6.78
C LEU A 408 4.98 -9.94 6.08
N MET A 409 5.05 -10.35 4.83
CA MET A 409 6.26 -10.27 4.01
C MET A 409 5.99 -9.45 2.75
N THR A 410 6.99 -8.70 2.29
CA THR A 410 6.95 -8.06 0.98
C THR A 410 8.12 -8.51 0.13
N CYS A 411 7.90 -8.66 -1.18
CA CYS A 411 8.94 -9.02 -2.13
C CYS A 411 8.61 -8.47 -3.52
N ARG A 412 9.61 -8.39 -4.41
CA ARG A 412 9.38 -8.20 -5.84
C ARG A 412 8.85 -9.50 -6.44
N THR A 413 7.86 -9.40 -7.34
CA THR A 413 7.14 -10.55 -7.88
C THR A 413 8.06 -11.57 -8.53
N GLU A 414 8.90 -11.16 -9.47
CA GLU A 414 9.77 -12.09 -10.20
C GLU A 414 10.87 -12.66 -9.31
N TYR A 415 11.46 -11.81 -8.47
CA TYR A 415 12.47 -12.24 -7.52
C TYR A 415 11.94 -13.31 -6.55
N TYR A 416 10.70 -13.14 -6.08
CA TYR A 416 10.05 -14.13 -5.22
C TYR A 416 9.85 -15.46 -5.95
N LYS A 417 9.33 -15.42 -7.17
CA LYS A 417 9.11 -16.61 -7.99
C LYS A 417 10.41 -17.40 -8.24
N GLU A 418 11.51 -16.70 -8.36
CA GLU A 418 12.79 -17.31 -8.67
C GLU A 418 13.55 -17.79 -7.44
N LYS A 419 13.73 -16.93 -6.44
CA LYS A 419 14.57 -17.20 -5.26
C LYS A 419 13.83 -17.91 -4.12
N PHE A 420 12.51 -17.79 -4.07
CA PHE A 420 11.67 -18.36 -3.01
C PHE A 420 10.68 -19.42 -3.53
N ALA A 421 10.98 -20.03 -4.67
CA ALA A 421 10.12 -21.05 -5.28
C ALA A 421 9.88 -22.25 -4.35
N THR A 422 10.87 -22.66 -3.57
CA THR A 422 10.77 -23.73 -2.57
C THR A 422 9.83 -23.33 -1.44
N VAL A 423 9.98 -22.11 -0.90
CA VAL A 423 9.08 -21.56 0.12
C VAL A 423 7.63 -21.55 -0.40
N ASP A 424 7.42 -21.18 -1.66
CA ASP A 424 6.09 -21.14 -2.25
C ASP A 424 5.47 -22.55 -2.39
N ALA A 425 6.29 -23.53 -2.72
CA ALA A 425 5.86 -24.92 -2.85
C ALA A 425 5.53 -25.57 -1.47
N ASP A 426 6.39 -25.38 -0.48
CA ASP A 426 6.27 -25.99 0.83
C ASP A 426 5.15 -25.36 1.68
N PHE A 427 4.90 -24.08 1.48
CA PHE A 427 3.82 -23.34 2.16
C PHE A 427 2.59 -23.11 1.27
N LYS A 428 2.43 -23.90 0.20
CA LYS A 428 1.29 -23.79 -0.72
C LYS A 428 -0.05 -23.85 0.04
N GLY A 429 -0.87 -22.84 -0.14
CA GLY A 429 -2.17 -22.70 0.54
C GLY A 429 -2.09 -22.26 2.00
N ARG A 430 -0.89 -22.08 2.58
CA ARG A 430 -0.67 -21.48 3.91
C ARG A 430 -0.24 -20.01 3.83
N ILE A 431 0.39 -19.60 2.74
CA ILE A 431 0.71 -18.20 2.46
C ILE A 431 -0.44 -17.58 1.67
N LEU A 432 -1.05 -16.55 2.25
CA LEU A 432 -1.97 -15.69 1.54
C LEU A 432 -1.16 -14.71 0.69
N LYS A 433 -1.62 -14.45 -0.52
CA LYS A 433 -0.93 -13.55 -1.44
C LYS A 433 -1.79 -12.35 -1.79
N ILE A 434 -1.17 -11.18 -1.80
CA ILE A 434 -1.69 -9.97 -2.44
C ILE A 434 -0.71 -9.65 -3.55
N GLU A 435 -1.16 -9.84 -4.77
CA GLU A 435 -0.39 -9.59 -5.98
C GLU A 435 -0.92 -8.31 -6.63
N GLU A 436 -0.05 -7.57 -7.31
CA GLU A 436 -0.38 -6.40 -8.13
C GLU A 436 -1.23 -5.35 -7.39
N LEU A 437 -0.58 -4.56 -6.52
CA LEU A 437 -1.23 -3.55 -5.68
C LEU A 437 -2.09 -2.56 -6.48
N ASN A 438 -1.70 -2.25 -7.70
CA ASN A 438 -2.32 -1.20 -8.51
C ASN A 438 -3.51 -1.68 -9.34
N GLU A 439 -3.60 -2.97 -9.65
CA GLU A 439 -4.75 -3.54 -10.39
C GLU A 439 -6.10 -3.38 -9.66
N HIS A 440 -6.05 -3.05 -8.39
CA HIS A 440 -7.22 -2.91 -7.54
C HIS A 440 -7.69 -1.46 -7.35
N PHE A 441 -7.01 -0.47 -7.95
CA PHE A 441 -7.50 0.90 -7.97
C PHE A 441 -8.54 1.08 -9.06
N GLY A 442 -9.73 1.52 -8.67
CA GLY A 442 -10.74 1.99 -9.63
C GLY A 442 -10.40 3.38 -10.17
N ASP A 443 -11.06 3.81 -11.25
CA ASP A 443 -10.82 5.10 -11.89
C ASP A 443 -10.94 6.28 -10.91
N GLU A 444 -11.95 6.27 -10.04
CA GLU A 444 -12.12 7.31 -9.01
C GLU A 444 -10.94 7.36 -8.01
N GLU A 445 -10.37 6.19 -7.68
CA GLU A 445 -9.24 6.11 -6.75
C GLU A 445 -7.95 6.55 -7.42
N LYS A 446 -7.73 6.23 -8.70
CA LYS A 446 -6.60 6.72 -9.50
C LYS A 446 -6.64 8.24 -9.65
N GLN A 447 -7.79 8.81 -10.00
CA GLN A 447 -7.98 10.26 -10.06
C GLN A 447 -7.69 10.95 -8.72
N LYS A 448 -8.17 10.39 -7.63
CA LYS A 448 -7.91 10.92 -6.30
C LYS A 448 -6.42 10.84 -5.93
N LEU A 449 -5.75 9.74 -6.26
CA LEU A 449 -4.32 9.57 -6.04
C LEU A 449 -3.52 10.65 -6.79
N LEU A 450 -3.76 10.79 -8.09
CA LEU A 450 -3.13 11.82 -8.91
C LEU A 450 -3.39 13.22 -8.34
N GLN A 451 -4.64 13.54 -7.99
CA GLN A 451 -5.00 14.83 -7.43
C GLN A 451 -4.30 15.12 -6.10
N ASN A 452 -4.14 14.12 -5.22
CA ASN A 452 -3.39 14.26 -3.98
C ASN A 452 -1.93 14.63 -4.26
N TYR A 453 -1.28 13.93 -5.22
CA TYR A 453 0.10 14.22 -5.61
C TYR A 453 0.24 15.60 -6.22
N LEU A 454 -0.59 15.98 -7.19
CA LEU A 454 -0.55 17.31 -7.81
C LEU A 454 -0.75 18.43 -6.78
N THR A 455 -1.69 18.24 -5.85
CA THR A 455 -1.96 19.21 -4.78
C THR A 455 -0.77 19.37 -3.84
N TYR A 456 -0.22 18.24 -3.35
CA TYR A 456 0.93 18.24 -2.44
C TYR A 456 2.16 18.93 -3.07
N PHE A 457 2.44 18.63 -4.34
CA PHE A 457 3.55 19.22 -5.06
C PHE A 457 3.25 20.58 -5.68
N LYS A 458 2.01 21.08 -5.51
CA LYS A 458 1.55 22.37 -6.06
C LYS A 458 1.68 22.44 -7.58
N ILE A 459 1.30 21.40 -8.27
CA ILE A 459 1.32 21.31 -9.73
C ILE A 459 -0.08 21.60 -10.26
N SER A 460 -0.18 22.49 -11.26
CA SER A 460 -1.40 22.72 -12.02
C SER A 460 -1.19 22.15 -13.44
N ALA A 461 -1.93 21.11 -13.79
CA ALA A 461 -1.81 20.42 -15.08
C ALA A 461 -3.16 19.87 -15.52
N ASP A 462 -3.40 19.88 -16.84
CA ASP A 462 -4.46 19.11 -17.49
C ASP A 462 -3.84 17.80 -18.00
N ILE A 463 -4.03 16.74 -17.22
CA ILE A 463 -3.40 15.43 -17.49
C ILE A 463 -4.37 14.55 -18.27
N HIS A 464 -3.95 14.13 -19.45
CA HIS A 464 -4.71 13.22 -20.26
C HIS A 464 -4.93 11.88 -19.55
N HIS A 465 -6.12 11.29 -19.68
CA HIS A 465 -6.51 10.05 -18.99
C HIS A 465 -5.50 8.89 -19.13
N TYR A 466 -4.93 8.72 -20.33
CA TYR A 466 -3.89 7.70 -20.53
C TYR A 466 -2.60 7.98 -19.73
N VAL A 467 -2.18 9.25 -19.64
CA VAL A 467 -1.03 9.65 -18.81
C VAL A 467 -1.36 9.48 -17.34
N GLU A 468 -2.59 9.77 -16.94
CA GLU A 468 -3.11 9.48 -15.60
C GLU A 468 -3.00 7.99 -15.26
N GLU A 469 -3.45 7.10 -16.14
CA GLU A 469 -3.31 5.65 -15.97
C GLU A 469 -1.83 5.24 -15.84
N THR A 470 -0.99 5.71 -16.77
CA THR A 470 0.46 5.41 -16.76
C THR A 470 1.14 5.84 -15.47
N LEU A 471 0.82 7.04 -14.96
CA LEU A 471 1.37 7.56 -13.72
C LEU A 471 0.82 6.82 -12.50
N CYS A 472 -0.45 6.51 -12.48
CA CYS A 472 -1.08 5.82 -11.34
C CYS A 472 -0.73 4.33 -11.28
N ASP A 473 -0.39 3.72 -12.42
CA ASP A 473 0.08 2.34 -12.48
C ASP A 473 1.55 2.20 -12.04
N ASP A 474 2.32 3.28 -12.11
CA ASP A 474 3.70 3.35 -11.62
C ASP A 474 3.88 4.49 -10.61
N LEU A 475 3.68 4.20 -9.34
CA LEU A 475 3.74 5.20 -8.25
C LEU A 475 5.10 5.90 -8.12
N LEU A 476 6.19 5.24 -8.52
CA LEU A 476 7.51 5.85 -8.53
C LEU A 476 7.64 6.86 -9.67
N LEU A 477 7.14 6.50 -10.85
CA LEU A 477 7.07 7.41 -12.00
C LEU A 477 6.23 8.64 -11.67
N LEU A 478 5.05 8.44 -11.04
CA LEU A 478 4.21 9.52 -10.55
C LEU A 478 4.97 10.43 -9.57
N ARG A 479 5.73 9.83 -8.66
CA ARG A 479 6.53 10.58 -7.68
C ARG A 479 7.59 11.43 -8.36
N ILE A 480 8.38 10.85 -9.26
CA ILE A 480 9.45 11.56 -9.99
C ILE A 480 8.85 12.65 -10.87
N PHE A 481 7.74 12.37 -11.57
CA PHE A 481 7.01 13.38 -12.33
C PHE A 481 6.63 14.58 -11.47
N CYS A 482 6.10 14.34 -10.29
CA CYS A 482 5.70 15.40 -9.39
C CYS A 482 6.89 16.16 -8.79
N GLU A 483 7.99 15.48 -8.50
CA GLU A 483 9.21 16.14 -8.02
C GLU A 483 9.85 17.05 -9.10
N ALA A 484 9.96 16.54 -10.33
CA ALA A 484 10.50 17.28 -11.46
C ALA A 484 9.64 18.53 -11.82
N ASN A 485 8.34 18.45 -11.56
CA ASN A 485 7.39 19.51 -11.91
C ASN A 485 6.85 20.30 -10.72
N LYS A 486 7.47 20.19 -9.56
CA LYS A 486 7.04 20.85 -8.33
C LYS A 486 6.87 22.37 -8.51
N GLY A 487 5.67 22.87 -8.19
CA GLY A 487 5.33 24.29 -8.27
C GLY A 487 5.11 24.82 -9.68
N LYS A 488 5.17 23.96 -10.72
CA LYS A 488 4.98 24.37 -12.11
C LYS A 488 3.50 24.37 -12.51
N THR A 489 3.17 25.23 -13.46
CA THR A 489 1.92 25.14 -14.22
C THR A 489 2.25 24.54 -15.57
N LEU A 490 1.81 23.30 -15.76
CA LEU A 490 1.95 22.56 -17.01
C LEU A 490 0.63 22.77 -17.79
N GLY A 491 0.71 22.97 -19.06
CA GLY A 491 -0.50 22.97 -19.90
C GLY A 491 -1.10 21.57 -19.98
N GLN A 492 -1.45 21.15 -21.16
CA GLN A 492 -1.95 19.81 -21.42
C GLN A 492 -0.78 18.82 -21.48
N VAL A 493 -0.81 17.78 -20.64
CA VAL A 493 0.20 16.72 -20.57
C VAL A 493 -0.37 15.47 -21.26
N ASN A 494 0.11 15.21 -22.46
CA ASN A 494 -0.41 14.15 -23.34
C ASN A 494 0.51 12.92 -23.41
N SER A 495 1.77 13.01 -22.95
CA SER A 495 2.72 11.91 -22.94
C SER A 495 3.78 12.07 -21.84
N ILE A 496 4.35 10.97 -21.40
CA ILE A 496 5.50 10.92 -20.50
C ILE A 496 6.53 9.98 -21.10
N LYS A 497 7.77 10.45 -21.15
CA LYS A 497 8.93 9.65 -21.54
C LYS A 497 9.82 9.43 -20.33
N ARG A 498 9.97 8.18 -19.93
CA ARG A 498 10.69 7.81 -18.69
C ARG A 498 12.10 8.34 -18.64
N GLU A 499 12.88 8.10 -19.68
CA GLU A 499 14.28 8.52 -19.71
C GLU A 499 14.42 10.05 -19.60
N GLU A 500 13.61 10.80 -20.32
CA GLU A 500 13.58 12.27 -20.24
C GLU A 500 13.21 12.76 -18.82
N LEU A 501 12.22 12.11 -18.22
CA LEU A 501 11.79 12.44 -16.86
C LEU A 501 12.88 12.17 -15.82
N PHE A 502 13.61 11.05 -15.94
CA PHE A 502 14.73 10.75 -15.05
C PHE A 502 15.92 11.68 -15.29
N ALA A 503 16.17 12.06 -16.53
CA ALA A 503 17.17 13.07 -16.86
C ALA A 503 16.79 14.45 -16.26
N GLU A 504 15.53 14.88 -16.38
CA GLU A 504 15.05 16.11 -15.74
C GLU A 504 15.15 16.05 -14.21
N TYR A 505 14.83 14.91 -13.63
CA TYR A 505 14.97 14.71 -12.18
C TYR A 505 16.43 14.82 -11.74
N TYR A 506 17.35 14.23 -12.50
CA TYR A 506 18.78 14.34 -12.25
C TYR A 506 19.26 15.80 -12.32
N GLU A 507 18.85 16.55 -13.36
CA GLU A 507 19.16 17.95 -13.52
C GLU A 507 18.66 18.80 -12.35
N LEU A 508 17.39 18.63 -11.99
CA LEU A 508 16.78 19.35 -10.86
C LEU A 508 17.52 19.07 -9.55
N MET A 509 17.93 17.83 -9.34
CA MET A 509 18.67 17.41 -8.17
C MET A 509 20.05 18.08 -8.12
N ALA A 510 20.77 18.06 -9.24
CA ALA A 510 22.08 18.72 -9.37
C ALA A 510 21.97 20.24 -9.11
N GLU A 511 20.98 20.91 -9.67
CA GLU A 511 20.73 22.33 -9.44
C GLU A 511 20.48 22.66 -7.97
N LYS A 512 19.64 21.89 -7.29
CA LYS A 512 19.38 22.04 -5.85
C LYS A 512 20.64 21.90 -5.01
N LEU A 513 21.48 20.94 -5.33
CA LEU A 513 22.75 20.73 -4.62
C LEU A 513 23.69 21.91 -4.82
N ILE A 514 23.84 22.39 -6.06
CA ILE A 514 24.68 23.55 -6.41
C ILE A 514 24.18 24.79 -5.67
N GLU A 515 22.88 25.06 -5.68
CA GLU A 515 22.29 26.22 -5.00
C GLU A 515 22.51 26.19 -3.49
N LYS A 516 22.35 25.02 -2.87
CA LYS A 516 22.55 24.81 -1.44
C LYS A 516 24.01 25.05 -1.04
N VAL A 517 24.96 24.50 -1.79
CA VAL A 517 26.39 24.71 -1.56
C VAL A 517 26.78 26.17 -1.72
N ARG A 518 26.27 26.86 -2.74
CA ARG A 518 26.49 28.30 -2.95
C ARG A 518 26.03 29.13 -1.75
N ASN A 519 24.86 28.81 -1.20
CA ASN A 519 24.28 29.54 -0.09
C ASN A 519 24.99 29.32 1.25
N GLU A 520 25.55 28.11 1.48
CA GLU A 520 26.15 27.73 2.75
C GLU A 520 27.66 28.02 2.85
N GLN A 521 28.41 27.87 1.77
CA GLN A 521 29.89 27.89 1.84
C GLN A 521 30.58 28.96 0.95
N HIS A 522 29.85 29.72 0.17
CA HIS A 522 30.40 30.65 -0.84
C HIS A 522 31.32 29.96 -1.88
N TYR A 523 31.26 28.65 -1.99
CA TYR A 523 32.00 27.84 -2.94
C TYR A 523 31.15 27.57 -4.19
N GLN A 524 31.72 27.61 -5.36
CA GLN A 524 31.04 27.25 -6.60
C GLN A 524 31.27 25.75 -6.88
N MET A 525 30.27 24.92 -6.57
CA MET A 525 30.22 23.54 -7.05
C MET A 525 29.76 23.56 -8.51
N GLU A 526 30.51 22.86 -9.37
CA GLU A 526 30.15 22.73 -10.77
C GLU A 526 29.32 21.47 -11.00
N LYS A 527 28.44 21.51 -12.01
CA LYS A 527 27.63 20.37 -12.42
C LYS A 527 28.49 19.19 -12.86
N SER A 528 29.63 19.47 -13.51
CA SER A 528 30.62 18.48 -13.91
C SER A 528 31.16 17.66 -12.74
N SER A 529 31.31 18.26 -11.56
CA SER A 529 31.76 17.55 -10.35
C SER A 529 30.69 16.57 -9.85
N ILE A 530 29.41 16.94 -9.95
CA ILE A 530 28.29 16.04 -9.61
C ILE A 530 28.22 14.86 -10.57
N SER A 531 28.36 15.11 -11.88
CA SER A 531 28.40 14.06 -12.90
C SER A 531 29.57 13.11 -12.70
N ALA A 532 30.77 13.63 -12.43
CA ALA A 532 31.95 12.82 -12.14
C ALA A 532 31.76 11.94 -10.89
N PHE A 533 31.14 12.49 -9.83
CA PHE A 533 30.81 11.71 -8.65
C PHE A 533 29.86 10.55 -8.96
N MET A 534 28.79 10.80 -9.75
CA MET A 534 27.83 9.76 -10.14
C MET A 534 28.47 8.70 -11.03
N GLU A 535 29.35 9.08 -11.96
CA GLU A 535 30.14 8.16 -12.79
C GLU A 535 31.07 7.29 -11.93
N ASN A 536 31.79 7.90 -10.97
CA ASN A 536 32.66 7.17 -10.05
C ASN A 536 31.87 6.20 -9.17
N MET A 537 30.69 6.61 -8.73
CA MET A 537 29.82 5.75 -7.95
C MET A 537 29.29 4.57 -8.77
N ALA A 538 28.83 4.79 -10.01
CA ALA A 538 28.42 3.74 -10.92
C ALA A 538 29.57 2.78 -11.25
N SER A 539 30.75 3.32 -11.56
CA SER A 539 31.98 2.55 -11.81
C SER A 539 32.33 1.66 -10.61
N TYR A 540 32.28 2.21 -9.40
CA TYR A 540 32.52 1.45 -8.18
C TYR A 540 31.50 0.34 -7.98
N MET A 541 30.22 0.61 -8.17
CA MET A 541 29.14 -0.38 -8.03
C MET A 541 29.32 -1.55 -9.01
N ILE A 542 29.67 -1.25 -10.25
CA ILE A 542 29.95 -2.24 -11.30
C ILE A 542 31.19 -3.06 -10.96
N SER A 543 32.33 -2.40 -10.66
CA SER A 543 33.61 -3.07 -10.39
C SER A 543 33.57 -3.93 -9.13
N SER A 544 32.82 -3.53 -8.11
CA SER A 544 32.62 -4.29 -6.87
C SER A 544 31.45 -5.28 -6.94
N ASN A 545 30.68 -5.30 -8.02
CA ASN A 545 29.42 -6.03 -8.17
C ASN A 545 28.47 -5.80 -6.98
N SER A 546 28.40 -4.56 -6.49
CA SER A 546 27.64 -4.18 -5.30
C SER A 546 26.66 -3.07 -5.63
N PHE A 547 25.43 -3.44 -5.95
CA PHE A 547 24.35 -2.53 -6.38
C PHE A 547 23.38 -2.20 -5.25
N PHE A 548 23.32 -3.08 -4.28
CA PHE A 548 22.49 -2.96 -3.06
C PHE A 548 23.42 -3.03 -1.87
N ASN A 549 23.17 -2.16 -0.89
CA ASN A 549 24.00 -2.13 0.32
C ASN A 549 25.48 -1.94 0.04
N VAL A 550 25.81 -0.93 -0.74
CA VAL A 550 27.21 -0.58 -1.08
C VAL A 550 27.99 -0.30 0.20
N PRO A 551 29.08 -1.02 0.49
CA PRO A 551 29.83 -0.85 1.74
C PRO A 551 30.41 0.57 1.88
N PHE A 552 29.92 1.33 2.89
CA PHE A 552 30.27 2.72 3.10
C PHE A 552 31.77 2.96 3.25
N GLY A 553 32.44 2.18 4.10
CA GLY A 553 33.86 2.35 4.33
C GLY A 553 34.75 2.03 3.13
N GLN A 554 34.30 1.19 2.20
CA GLN A 554 35.00 0.92 0.95
C GLN A 554 34.68 1.99 -0.09
N LEU A 555 33.43 2.42 -0.18
CA LEU A 555 33.03 3.54 -1.04
C LEU A 555 33.84 4.80 -0.71
N LEU A 556 33.96 5.19 0.55
CA LEU A 556 34.74 6.36 0.98
C LEU A 556 36.22 6.29 0.57
N LYS A 557 36.82 5.09 0.49
CA LYS A 557 38.20 4.95 0.04
C LYS A 557 38.38 5.15 -1.47
N ASN A 558 37.29 4.98 -2.23
CA ASN A 558 37.28 5.12 -3.68
C ASN A 558 36.75 6.49 -4.14
N ILE A 559 36.08 7.24 -3.27
CA ILE A 559 35.65 8.61 -3.55
C ILE A 559 36.84 9.54 -3.37
N ALA A 560 37.08 10.43 -4.30
CA ALA A 560 38.10 11.45 -4.20
C ALA A 560 37.76 12.41 -3.03
N LYS A 561 38.79 12.98 -2.41
CA LYS A 561 38.59 13.86 -1.23
C LYS A 561 37.73 15.07 -1.55
N GLU A 562 37.79 15.56 -2.78
CA GLU A 562 36.99 16.66 -3.32
C GLU A 562 35.51 16.27 -3.49
N GLU A 563 35.21 14.98 -3.61
CA GLU A 563 33.87 14.45 -3.77
C GLU A 563 33.15 14.13 -2.43
N GLU A 564 33.88 14.14 -1.30
CA GLU A 564 33.29 13.88 0.02
C GLU A 564 32.17 14.85 0.38
N ASP A 565 32.28 16.11 -0.03
CA ASP A 565 31.24 17.09 0.20
C ASP A 565 30.00 16.83 -0.65
N ILE A 566 30.18 16.41 -1.92
CA ILE A 566 29.07 15.99 -2.78
C ILE A 566 28.37 14.78 -2.16
N PHE A 567 29.13 13.79 -1.74
CA PHE A 567 28.58 12.60 -1.10
C PHE A 567 27.75 12.91 0.16
N LYS A 568 28.25 13.77 1.05
CA LYS A 568 27.53 14.24 2.22
C LYS A 568 26.22 14.93 1.86
N ARG A 569 26.22 15.75 0.82
CA ARG A 569 25.02 16.45 0.33
C ARG A 569 24.01 15.49 -0.25
N PHE A 570 24.44 14.46 -0.94
CA PHE A 570 23.55 13.41 -1.44
C PHE A 570 22.85 12.65 -0.30
N LEU A 571 23.52 12.47 0.83
CA LEU A 571 22.92 11.94 2.06
C LEU A 571 21.94 12.95 2.70
N ASP A 572 22.32 14.23 2.79
CA ASP A 572 21.48 15.28 3.37
C ASP A 572 20.20 15.52 2.58
N GLU A 573 20.25 15.42 1.26
CA GLU A 573 19.09 15.55 0.37
C GLU A 573 18.31 14.22 0.18
N ASN A 574 18.69 13.18 0.91
CA ASN A 574 18.08 11.86 0.83
C ASN A 574 18.07 11.24 -0.58
N ILE A 575 19.06 11.55 -1.40
CA ILE A 575 19.29 10.92 -2.69
C ILE A 575 19.97 9.58 -2.45
N LEU A 576 20.89 9.58 -1.51
CA LEU A 576 21.51 8.39 -0.95
C LEU A 576 21.06 8.20 0.50
N LEU A 577 20.92 6.96 0.92
CA LEU A 577 20.60 6.57 2.28
C LEU A 577 21.76 5.79 2.88
N ARG A 578 22.27 6.26 4.03
CA ARG A 578 23.25 5.51 4.83
C ARG A 578 22.52 4.68 5.86
N LYS A 579 22.86 3.42 5.97
CA LYS A 579 22.26 2.45 6.89
C LYS A 579 23.36 1.69 7.60
N ASP A 580 23.13 1.35 8.87
CA ASP A 580 24.00 0.44 9.62
C ASP A 580 23.32 -0.93 9.72
N LEU A 581 23.92 -1.93 9.12
CA LEU A 581 23.39 -3.31 9.09
C LEU A 581 23.59 -4.06 10.41
N ALA A 582 24.43 -3.53 11.34
CA ALA A 582 24.70 -4.16 12.63
C ALA A 582 24.85 -3.12 13.75
N PRO A 583 23.82 -2.32 14.06
CA PRO A 583 23.91 -1.22 15.03
C PRO A 583 24.29 -1.67 16.46
N ASN A 584 24.15 -2.96 16.77
CA ASN A 584 24.46 -3.54 18.07
C ASN A 584 25.76 -4.36 18.09
N ALA A 585 26.56 -4.36 17.02
CA ALA A 585 27.84 -5.07 16.99
C ALA A 585 28.85 -4.40 17.95
N LYS A 586 29.34 -5.15 18.93
CA LYS A 586 30.36 -4.68 19.89
C LYS A 586 31.73 -4.92 19.31
N GLY A 587 32.44 -3.87 18.97
CA GLY A 587 33.84 -3.90 18.55
C GLY A 587 34.29 -2.56 18.00
N ALA A 588 35.48 -2.11 18.33
CA ALA A 588 35.99 -0.80 17.93
C ALA A 588 36.18 -0.61 16.41
N PHE A 589 36.12 -1.69 15.65
CA PHE A 589 36.39 -1.69 14.21
C PHE A 589 35.30 -2.38 13.36
N VAL A 590 34.15 -2.72 13.96
CA VAL A 590 33.02 -3.35 13.25
C VAL A 590 32.10 -2.25 12.74
N HIS A 591 32.30 -1.84 11.49
CA HIS A 591 31.42 -0.91 10.79
C HIS A 591 30.73 -1.64 9.64
N ASN A 592 29.44 -1.95 9.80
CA ASN A 592 28.61 -2.55 8.74
C ASN A 592 27.70 -1.51 8.12
N GLU A 593 28.23 -0.32 7.90
CA GLU A 593 27.48 0.76 7.27
C GLU A 593 27.49 0.59 5.75
N VAL A 594 26.31 0.77 5.18
CA VAL A 594 26.08 0.69 3.75
C VAL A 594 25.37 1.92 3.22
N VAL A 595 25.50 2.13 1.92
CA VAL A 595 24.83 3.23 1.21
C VAL A 595 23.98 2.63 0.09
N ASN A 596 22.79 3.18 -0.08
CA ASN A 596 21.84 2.84 -1.14
C ASN A 596 21.30 4.12 -1.79
N PHE A 597 20.92 4.02 -3.05
CA PHE A 597 20.03 5.04 -3.61
C PHE A 597 18.67 5.01 -2.93
N THR A 598 18.06 6.16 -2.74
CA THR A 598 16.69 6.24 -2.19
C THR A 598 15.70 5.58 -3.13
N TYR A 599 15.90 5.73 -4.43
CA TYR A 599 15.08 5.14 -5.48
C TYR A 599 15.92 4.18 -6.33
N ASP A 600 15.53 2.91 -6.33
CA ASP A 600 16.20 1.87 -7.12
C ASP A 600 16.16 2.17 -8.61
N SER A 601 15.04 2.67 -9.14
CA SER A 601 14.94 3.01 -10.56
C SER A 601 15.86 4.17 -10.96
N PHE A 602 16.18 5.08 -10.04
CA PHE A 602 17.18 6.13 -10.31
C PHE A 602 18.59 5.55 -10.35
N ARG A 603 18.91 4.62 -9.46
CA ARG A 603 20.17 3.83 -9.56
C ARG A 603 20.26 3.13 -10.90
N ASP A 604 19.19 2.44 -11.31
CA ASP A 604 19.15 1.64 -12.54
C ASP A 604 19.32 2.55 -13.78
N TYR A 605 18.71 3.73 -13.75
CA TYR A 605 18.94 4.76 -14.78
C TYR A 605 20.41 5.18 -14.83
N ILE A 606 21.05 5.51 -13.70
CA ILE A 606 22.44 5.94 -13.63
C ILE A 606 23.38 4.82 -14.12
N ILE A 607 23.15 3.58 -13.71
CA ILE A 607 23.96 2.44 -14.16
C ILE A 607 23.82 2.23 -15.66
N SER A 608 22.58 2.29 -16.19
CA SER A 608 22.36 2.13 -17.62
C SER A 608 23.01 3.22 -18.46
N ALA A 609 22.92 4.48 -18.01
CA ALA A 609 23.61 5.59 -18.63
C ALA A 609 25.14 5.39 -18.61
N TYR A 610 25.72 4.97 -17.47
CA TYR A 610 27.14 4.71 -17.37
C TYR A 610 27.59 3.58 -18.30
N LEU A 611 26.87 2.47 -18.37
CA LEU A 611 27.17 1.36 -19.29
C LEU A 611 27.16 1.84 -20.75
N SER A 612 26.15 2.62 -21.12
CA SER A 612 25.92 3.04 -22.50
C SER A 612 26.81 4.21 -22.94
N ASP A 613 27.16 5.14 -22.05
CA ASP A 613 27.90 6.36 -22.39
C ASP A 613 29.38 6.26 -22.06
N ASN A 614 29.79 5.43 -21.08
CA ASN A 614 31.19 5.31 -20.67
C ASN A 614 31.81 3.96 -21.07
N ILE A 615 31.11 2.84 -20.96
CA ILE A 615 31.67 1.52 -21.28
C ILE A 615 31.54 1.23 -22.77
N LEU A 616 30.33 1.34 -23.34
CA LEU A 616 30.09 0.99 -24.76
C LEU A 616 31.03 1.66 -25.74
N PRO A 617 31.27 3.00 -25.70
CA PRO A 617 32.17 3.65 -26.69
C PRO A 617 33.63 3.20 -26.61
N ASN A 618 34.06 2.72 -25.45
CA ASN A 618 35.43 2.33 -25.19
C ASN A 618 35.67 0.82 -25.35
N ASN A 619 34.70 -0.02 -25.04
CA ASN A 619 34.85 -1.47 -25.03
C ASN A 619 33.50 -2.19 -25.19
N LEU A 620 33.12 -2.47 -26.44
CA LEU A 620 31.88 -3.17 -26.76
C LEU A 620 31.79 -4.55 -26.09
N SER A 621 32.87 -5.31 -26.07
CA SER A 621 32.85 -6.67 -25.48
C SER A 621 32.63 -6.64 -23.98
N GLU A 622 33.14 -5.62 -23.29
CA GLU A 622 32.87 -5.41 -21.85
C GLU A 622 31.43 -4.99 -21.60
N TYR A 623 30.91 -4.09 -22.45
CA TYR A 623 29.49 -3.72 -22.41
C TYR A 623 28.58 -4.94 -22.55
N GLU A 624 28.79 -5.74 -23.60
CA GLU A 624 28.02 -6.96 -23.84
C GLU A 624 28.07 -7.91 -22.64
N HIS A 625 29.28 -8.16 -22.12
CA HIS A 625 29.48 -9.03 -20.97
C HIS A 625 28.74 -8.53 -19.71
N LEU A 626 28.86 -7.25 -19.39
CA LEU A 626 28.21 -6.66 -18.20
C LEU A 626 26.68 -6.64 -18.33
N VAL A 627 26.17 -6.29 -19.51
CA VAL A 627 24.73 -6.31 -19.78
C VAL A 627 24.17 -7.73 -19.64
N GLU A 628 24.82 -8.75 -20.25
CA GLU A 628 24.42 -10.15 -20.07
C GLU A 628 24.47 -10.57 -18.60
N GLN A 629 25.54 -10.24 -17.90
CA GLN A 629 25.71 -10.57 -16.48
C GLN A 629 24.59 -10.00 -15.62
N TYR A 630 24.18 -8.73 -15.85
CA TYR A 630 23.23 -8.05 -14.98
C TYR A 630 21.76 -8.25 -15.39
N THR A 631 21.51 -8.64 -16.65
CA THR A 631 20.16 -8.82 -17.19
C THR A 631 19.78 -10.27 -17.47
N SER A 632 20.67 -11.23 -17.18
CA SER A 632 20.34 -12.66 -17.24
C SER A 632 19.17 -12.99 -16.31
N SER A 633 18.50 -14.09 -16.60
CA SER A 633 17.40 -14.56 -15.74
C SER A 633 17.88 -14.68 -14.29
N GLY A 634 17.12 -14.10 -13.35
CA GLY A 634 17.42 -14.13 -11.93
C GLY A 634 18.30 -13.04 -11.38
N GLN A 635 18.74 -12.14 -12.19
CA GLN A 635 19.52 -11.02 -11.70
C GLN A 635 18.63 -9.93 -11.13
N GLN A 636 19.02 -9.39 -9.98
CA GLN A 636 18.26 -8.35 -9.27
C GLN A 636 18.06 -7.06 -10.06
N LEU A 637 18.98 -6.76 -10.97
CA LEU A 637 18.95 -5.53 -11.78
C LEU A 637 18.13 -5.69 -13.06
N ARG A 638 17.80 -6.91 -13.50
CA ARG A 638 17.19 -7.19 -14.80
C ARG A 638 15.98 -6.29 -15.07
N GLU A 639 14.98 -6.34 -14.21
CA GLU A 639 13.73 -5.58 -14.40
C GLU A 639 13.93 -4.06 -14.44
N GLY A 640 14.82 -3.55 -13.61
CA GLY A 640 15.04 -2.10 -13.51
C GLY A 640 15.97 -1.59 -14.61
N LEU A 641 16.93 -2.39 -15.05
CA LEU A 641 17.98 -1.94 -15.98
C LEU A 641 17.55 -2.05 -17.45
N THR A 642 16.83 -3.14 -17.82
CA THR A 642 16.49 -3.44 -19.21
C THR A 642 15.68 -2.35 -19.92
N PRO A 643 14.67 -1.67 -19.29
CA PRO A 643 13.96 -0.58 -19.94
C PRO A 643 14.86 0.60 -20.29
N PHE A 644 15.76 0.99 -19.38
CA PHE A 644 16.66 2.12 -19.60
C PHE A 644 17.72 1.80 -20.65
N LEU A 645 18.33 0.60 -20.63
CA LEU A 645 19.27 0.17 -21.66
C LEU A 645 18.63 0.22 -23.06
N PHE A 646 17.41 -0.29 -23.18
CA PHE A 646 16.67 -0.30 -24.44
C PHE A 646 16.38 1.12 -24.94
N VAL A 647 15.74 1.95 -24.09
CA VAL A 647 15.32 3.30 -24.49
C VAL A 647 16.53 4.19 -24.75
N HIS A 648 17.58 4.07 -23.92
CA HIS A 648 18.82 4.84 -24.09
C HIS A 648 19.54 4.50 -25.40
N ALA A 649 19.72 3.20 -25.68
CA ALA A 649 20.35 2.75 -26.92
C ALA A 649 19.59 3.24 -28.16
N LYS A 650 18.25 3.20 -28.14
CA LYS A 650 17.41 3.69 -29.22
C LYS A 650 17.50 5.22 -29.37
N ASN A 651 17.29 5.98 -28.29
CA ASN A 651 17.28 7.44 -28.31
C ASN A 651 18.61 8.05 -28.78
N ASN A 652 19.73 7.42 -28.42
CA ASN A 652 21.07 7.85 -28.80
C ASN A 652 21.60 7.17 -30.08
N LYS A 653 20.77 6.38 -30.75
CA LYS A 653 21.07 5.67 -32.00
C LYS A 653 22.39 4.87 -31.92
N GLN A 654 22.59 4.20 -30.78
CA GLN A 654 23.75 3.35 -30.48
C GLN A 654 23.60 2.01 -31.22
N LYS A 655 24.07 1.97 -32.46
CA LYS A 655 23.84 0.86 -33.39
C LYS A 655 24.34 -0.48 -32.82
N GLU A 656 25.57 -0.50 -32.30
CA GLU A 656 26.21 -1.71 -31.75
C GLU A 656 25.40 -2.23 -30.55
N ALA A 657 24.95 -1.34 -29.68
CA ALA A 657 24.08 -1.73 -28.55
C ALA A 657 22.74 -2.30 -29.04
N CYS A 658 22.07 -1.64 -29.99
CA CYS A 658 20.83 -2.14 -30.55
C CYS A 658 20.96 -3.52 -31.19
N GLU A 659 22.02 -3.74 -31.99
CA GLU A 659 22.30 -5.03 -32.62
C GLU A 659 22.61 -6.15 -31.61
N PHE A 660 23.17 -5.80 -30.46
CA PHE A 660 23.39 -6.74 -29.36
C PHE A 660 22.10 -7.02 -28.57
N LEU A 661 21.39 -5.97 -28.14
CA LEU A 661 20.22 -6.11 -27.31
C LEU A 661 19.10 -6.96 -27.93
N VAL A 662 18.94 -6.89 -29.26
CA VAL A 662 17.96 -7.71 -30.02
C VAL A 662 18.17 -9.21 -29.81
N LYS A 663 19.37 -9.68 -29.47
CA LYS A 663 19.69 -11.09 -29.27
C LYS A 663 19.31 -11.61 -27.89
N LEU A 664 18.97 -10.72 -26.94
CA LEU A 664 18.69 -11.06 -25.55
C LEU A 664 17.24 -11.53 -25.35
N ASP A 665 17.05 -12.47 -24.47
CA ASP A 665 15.77 -13.15 -24.19
C ASP A 665 14.63 -12.22 -23.72
N TRP A 666 14.99 -11.09 -23.14
CA TRP A 666 14.04 -10.10 -22.64
C TRP A 666 13.67 -9.01 -23.68
N TYR A 667 14.39 -8.94 -24.79
CA TYR A 667 14.26 -7.80 -25.72
C TYR A 667 12.83 -7.60 -26.24
N GLU A 668 12.16 -8.66 -26.68
CA GLU A 668 10.82 -8.55 -27.29
C GLU A 668 9.78 -8.02 -26.28
N ALA A 669 9.81 -8.51 -25.04
CA ALA A 669 8.92 -8.04 -23.98
C ALA A 669 9.19 -6.57 -23.60
N ILE A 670 10.47 -6.17 -23.55
CA ILE A 670 10.85 -4.78 -23.29
C ILE A 670 10.49 -3.89 -24.48
N PHE A 671 10.71 -4.33 -25.70
CA PHE A 671 10.30 -3.61 -26.90
C PHE A 671 8.78 -3.34 -26.86
N GLU A 672 7.96 -4.36 -26.67
CA GLU A 672 6.49 -4.23 -26.62
C GLU A 672 6.05 -3.19 -25.59
N SER A 673 6.70 -3.16 -24.43
CA SER A 673 6.30 -2.29 -23.32
C SER A 673 6.87 -0.87 -23.44
N TYR A 674 8.07 -0.68 -23.96
CA TYR A 674 8.82 0.57 -23.84
C TYR A 674 9.19 1.25 -25.17
N ILE A 675 8.85 0.68 -26.33
CA ILE A 675 9.08 1.35 -27.62
C ILE A 675 8.35 2.71 -27.72
N TRP A 676 7.29 2.86 -26.96
CA TRP A 676 6.47 4.06 -26.85
C TRP A 676 7.19 5.21 -26.11
N ASP A 677 8.21 4.89 -25.31
CA ASP A 677 9.03 5.85 -24.57
C ASP A 677 10.19 6.39 -25.42
N VAL A 678 10.47 5.76 -26.57
CA VAL A 678 11.52 6.17 -27.50
C VAL A 678 11.12 7.47 -28.22
N LYS A 679 12.12 8.34 -28.49
CA LYS A 679 11.92 9.58 -29.23
C LYS A 679 11.53 9.29 -30.69
N GLU A 680 10.62 10.10 -31.25
CA GLU A 680 10.12 9.91 -32.60
C GLU A 680 11.23 9.85 -33.65
N GLU A 681 12.22 10.74 -33.54
CA GLU A 681 13.37 10.82 -34.43
C GLU A 681 14.33 9.62 -34.33
N ALA A 682 14.17 8.80 -33.30
CA ALA A 682 14.95 7.58 -33.10
C ALA A 682 14.21 6.31 -33.55
N ILE A 683 12.95 6.41 -33.93
CA ILE A 683 12.16 5.29 -34.43
C ILE A 683 12.51 4.98 -35.87
N GLU A 684 12.89 3.74 -36.13
CA GLU A 684 13.23 3.21 -37.43
C GLU A 684 12.07 2.47 -38.10
N ASP A 685 12.14 2.24 -39.40
CA ASP A 685 11.09 1.50 -40.14
C ASP A 685 10.99 0.04 -39.67
N SER A 686 12.11 -0.56 -39.25
CA SER A 686 12.15 -1.87 -38.62
C SER A 686 11.35 -1.96 -37.30
N ASP A 687 11.25 -0.85 -36.55
CA ASP A 687 10.43 -0.78 -35.35
C ASP A 687 8.94 -0.79 -35.69
N VAL A 688 8.57 -0.08 -36.78
CA VAL A 688 7.18 -0.07 -37.30
C VAL A 688 6.79 -1.48 -37.75
N GLU A 689 7.67 -2.18 -38.48
CA GLU A 689 7.44 -3.56 -38.90
C GLU A 689 7.29 -4.51 -37.69
N THR A 690 8.08 -4.30 -36.64
CA THR A 690 7.98 -5.08 -35.40
C THR A 690 6.65 -4.83 -34.69
N VAL A 691 6.18 -3.58 -34.60
CA VAL A 691 4.85 -3.26 -34.03
C VAL A 691 3.73 -3.91 -34.87
N GLN A 692 3.82 -3.87 -36.18
CA GLN A 692 2.85 -4.57 -37.06
C GLN A 692 2.85 -6.08 -36.81
N ARG A 693 4.03 -6.69 -36.69
CA ARG A 693 4.18 -8.11 -36.37
C ARG A 693 3.54 -8.45 -35.02
N LEU A 694 3.74 -7.60 -34.00
CA LEU A 694 3.15 -7.79 -32.68
C LEU A 694 1.62 -7.70 -32.71
N LEU A 695 1.01 -6.87 -33.53
CA LEU A 695 -0.44 -6.85 -33.75
C LEU A 695 -0.99 -8.16 -34.32
N MET A 696 -0.15 -8.90 -35.07
CA MET A 696 -0.50 -10.20 -35.65
C MET A 696 -0.17 -11.37 -34.71
N SER A 697 0.58 -11.14 -33.64
CA SER A 697 1.01 -12.16 -32.69
C SER A 697 -0.13 -12.71 -31.82
N GLY A 698 0.19 -13.75 -31.07
CA GLY A 698 -0.79 -14.43 -30.21
C GLY A 698 -1.49 -13.54 -29.16
N ASP A 699 -0.87 -12.43 -28.72
CA ASP A 699 -1.49 -11.45 -27.79
C ASP A 699 -1.23 -9.99 -28.18
N PRO A 700 -2.05 -9.45 -29.11
CA PRO A 700 -1.91 -8.08 -29.59
C PRO A 700 -2.50 -7.01 -28.66
N GLN A 701 -2.98 -7.37 -27.47
CA GLN A 701 -3.80 -6.53 -26.63
C GLN A 701 -3.09 -5.22 -26.22
N HIS A 702 -1.84 -5.32 -25.75
CA HIS A 702 -1.07 -4.14 -25.34
C HIS A 702 -0.78 -3.19 -26.49
N VAL A 703 -0.34 -3.72 -27.61
CA VAL A 703 -0.01 -2.93 -28.80
C VAL A 703 -1.25 -2.21 -29.34
N ALA A 704 -2.36 -2.94 -29.49
CA ALA A 704 -3.61 -2.38 -29.99
C ALA A 704 -4.15 -1.28 -29.08
N ARG A 705 -4.16 -1.50 -27.78
CA ARG A 705 -4.60 -0.49 -26.81
C ARG A 705 -3.72 0.76 -26.85
N ARG A 706 -2.41 0.60 -26.92
CA ARG A 706 -1.47 1.72 -27.06
C ARG A 706 -1.73 2.53 -28.31
N LEU A 707 -1.89 1.89 -29.45
CA LEU A 707 -2.21 2.57 -30.72
C LEU A 707 -3.51 3.36 -30.67
N VAL A 708 -4.56 2.83 -29.99
CA VAL A 708 -5.81 3.56 -29.82
C VAL A 708 -5.63 4.80 -28.95
N TYR A 709 -5.01 4.65 -27.79
CA TYR A 709 -4.91 5.75 -26.82
C TYR A 709 -3.92 6.85 -27.25
N TRP A 710 -2.81 6.47 -27.87
CA TRP A 710 -1.76 7.42 -28.24
C TRP A 710 -1.90 7.94 -29.66
N GLY A 711 -2.39 7.13 -30.58
CA GLY A 711 -2.61 7.53 -31.97
C GLY A 711 -3.59 8.70 -32.10
N ARG A 712 -4.50 8.86 -31.14
CA ARG A 712 -5.43 9.97 -31.03
C ARG A 712 -4.78 11.36 -31.04
N TRP A 713 -3.60 11.50 -30.41
CA TRP A 713 -2.94 12.80 -30.22
C TRP A 713 -1.84 13.09 -31.22
N ASN A 714 -1.32 12.04 -31.87
CA ASN A 714 -0.16 12.13 -32.77
C ASN A 714 -0.43 11.55 -34.16
N THR A 715 -1.68 11.56 -34.63
CA THR A 715 -2.12 10.88 -35.86
C THR A 715 -1.42 11.33 -37.14
N GLU A 716 -0.85 12.55 -37.17
CA GLU A 716 -0.32 13.12 -38.42
C GLU A 716 1.20 13.00 -38.58
N LYS A 717 1.97 12.81 -37.51
CA LYS A 717 3.42 12.96 -37.58
C LYS A 717 4.23 11.83 -36.94
N HIS A 718 3.69 11.13 -35.97
CA HIS A 718 4.47 10.12 -35.24
C HIS A 718 4.46 8.77 -35.98
N LYS A 719 5.65 8.16 -36.20
CA LYS A 719 5.78 6.91 -36.93
C LYS A 719 5.03 5.73 -36.27
N LEU A 720 5.09 5.63 -34.95
CA LEU A 720 4.46 4.54 -34.18
C LEU A 720 3.16 4.93 -33.51
N LEU A 721 3.11 6.11 -32.91
CA LEU A 721 1.89 6.59 -32.23
C LEU A 721 0.85 7.04 -33.25
N ASN A 722 0.50 6.12 -34.11
CA ASN A 722 -0.33 6.35 -35.26
C ASN A 722 -1.39 5.24 -35.35
N ILE A 723 -2.65 5.62 -35.10
CA ILE A 723 -3.79 4.70 -35.14
C ILE A 723 -3.94 3.99 -36.49
N ARG A 724 -3.34 4.52 -37.57
CA ARG A 724 -3.37 3.86 -38.87
C ARG A 724 -2.76 2.47 -38.88
N LEU A 725 -1.71 2.22 -38.07
CA LEU A 725 -1.11 0.91 -37.98
C LEU A 725 -2.15 -0.12 -37.54
N LEU A 726 -2.96 0.22 -36.53
CA LEU A 726 -4.06 -0.61 -36.09
C LEU A 726 -5.15 -0.71 -37.13
N LEU A 727 -5.57 0.40 -37.70
CA LEU A 727 -6.67 0.43 -38.67
C LEU A 727 -6.33 -0.33 -39.95
N ASN A 728 -5.10 -0.21 -40.47
CA ASN A 728 -4.62 -0.99 -41.59
C ASN A 728 -4.58 -2.49 -41.26
N HIS A 729 -4.18 -2.84 -40.05
CA HIS A 729 -4.23 -4.22 -39.59
C HIS A 729 -5.66 -4.73 -39.55
N LEU A 730 -6.59 -4.01 -38.91
CA LEU A 730 -8.01 -4.38 -38.84
C LEU A 730 -8.64 -4.50 -40.22
N ALA A 731 -8.32 -3.60 -41.15
CA ALA A 731 -8.81 -3.63 -42.51
C ALA A 731 -8.29 -4.82 -43.34
N SER A 732 -7.16 -5.41 -42.96
CA SER A 732 -6.60 -6.58 -43.62
C SER A 732 -7.23 -7.90 -43.20
N LEU A 733 -8.01 -7.91 -42.09
CA LEU A 733 -8.64 -9.09 -41.53
C LEU A 733 -9.95 -9.39 -42.25
N ASP A 734 -10.29 -10.67 -42.42
CA ASP A 734 -11.64 -11.08 -42.78
C ASP A 734 -12.62 -10.92 -41.61
N ASP A 735 -13.91 -11.02 -41.84
CA ASP A 735 -14.96 -10.79 -40.84
C ASP A 735 -14.78 -11.67 -39.58
N LYS A 736 -14.38 -12.91 -39.78
CA LYS A 736 -14.17 -13.83 -38.67
C LYS A 736 -12.91 -13.47 -37.83
N ALA A 737 -11.80 -13.24 -38.51
CA ALA A 737 -10.55 -12.83 -37.87
C ALA A 737 -10.69 -11.48 -37.16
N LEU A 738 -11.47 -10.54 -37.74
CA LEU A 738 -11.78 -9.26 -37.11
C LEU A 738 -12.61 -9.45 -35.84
N SER A 739 -13.63 -10.28 -35.87
CA SER A 739 -14.46 -10.60 -34.70
C SER A 739 -13.62 -11.24 -33.58
N ASP A 740 -12.80 -12.24 -33.95
CA ASP A 740 -11.92 -12.94 -32.99
C ASP A 740 -10.89 -11.98 -32.39
N PHE A 741 -10.30 -11.09 -33.18
CA PHE A 741 -9.37 -10.06 -32.73
C PHE A 741 -10.05 -9.09 -31.74
N MET A 742 -11.24 -8.60 -32.11
CA MET A 742 -12.00 -7.66 -31.28
C MET A 742 -12.41 -8.28 -29.94
N ASP A 743 -12.86 -9.54 -29.96
CA ASP A 743 -13.23 -10.26 -28.73
C ASP A 743 -12.04 -10.53 -27.82
N LYS A 744 -10.86 -10.68 -28.39
CA LYS A 744 -9.63 -10.89 -27.67
C LYS A 744 -9.08 -9.60 -27.05
N VAL A 745 -9.03 -8.54 -27.83
CA VAL A 745 -8.40 -7.26 -27.42
C VAL A 745 -9.37 -6.41 -26.59
N TRP A 746 -10.65 -6.35 -26.97
CA TRP A 746 -11.70 -5.59 -26.30
C TRP A 746 -12.97 -6.43 -26.11
N PRO A 747 -12.96 -7.36 -25.15
CA PRO A 747 -14.12 -8.22 -24.92
C PRO A 747 -15.37 -7.40 -24.54
N GLU A 748 -16.54 -7.76 -25.11
CA GLU A 748 -17.82 -7.09 -24.78
C GLU A 748 -18.24 -7.28 -23.32
N LYS A 749 -17.86 -8.39 -22.73
CA LYS A 749 -18.13 -8.73 -21.34
C LYS A 749 -16.85 -8.60 -20.54
N VAL A 750 -16.59 -7.42 -20.05
CA VAL A 750 -15.85 -7.33 -18.79
C VAL A 750 -16.75 -8.00 -17.76
N GLN A 751 -16.37 -9.16 -17.28
CA GLN A 751 -17.02 -9.74 -16.12
C GLN A 751 -16.78 -8.72 -15.00
N SER A 752 -17.77 -7.86 -14.75
CA SER A 752 -17.73 -6.95 -13.63
C SER A 752 -17.69 -7.81 -12.38
N TYR A 753 -16.57 -7.88 -11.75
CA TYR A 753 -16.40 -8.53 -10.45
C TYR A 753 -17.23 -7.82 -9.36
N TYR A 754 -17.76 -6.67 -9.69
CA TYR A 754 -18.61 -5.85 -8.84
C TYR A 754 -19.86 -5.44 -9.60
N GLY A 755 -20.96 -6.15 -9.39
CA GLY A 755 -22.25 -5.90 -10.00
C GLY A 755 -22.84 -4.51 -9.73
N ARG A 756 -22.28 -3.48 -10.32
CA ARG A 756 -22.88 -2.17 -10.51
C ARG A 756 -22.91 -1.82 -11.98
N ASN A 757 -24.09 -1.53 -12.46
CA ASN A 757 -24.54 -1.31 -13.81
C ASN A 757 -23.92 -0.12 -14.58
N ASN A 758 -22.67 0.28 -14.35
CA ASN A 758 -22.07 1.46 -14.97
C ASN A 758 -20.64 1.28 -15.47
N GLU A 759 -20.08 0.08 -15.53
CA GLU A 759 -18.76 -0.10 -16.14
C GLU A 759 -18.93 -0.26 -17.65
N LYS A 760 -18.46 0.75 -18.34
CA LYS A 760 -18.37 0.79 -19.78
C LYS A 760 -17.36 -0.26 -20.25
N SER A 761 -17.66 -1.07 -21.26
CA SER A 761 -16.72 -2.06 -21.78
C SER A 761 -15.49 -1.38 -22.40
N GLU A 762 -14.31 -2.04 -22.40
CA GLU A 762 -13.13 -1.53 -23.09
C GLU A 762 -13.38 -1.26 -24.57
N ARG A 763 -14.22 -2.07 -25.22
CA ARG A 763 -14.71 -1.84 -26.58
C ARG A 763 -15.45 -0.50 -26.69
N TRP A 764 -16.21 -0.10 -25.68
CA TRP A 764 -16.86 1.21 -25.62
C TRP A 764 -15.84 2.36 -25.55
N TYR A 765 -14.77 2.23 -24.76
CA TYR A 765 -13.70 3.23 -24.73
C TYR A 765 -13.00 3.39 -26.08
N MET A 766 -12.72 2.27 -26.76
CA MET A 766 -12.16 2.31 -28.10
C MET A 766 -13.09 3.03 -29.08
N ILE A 767 -14.37 2.67 -29.10
CA ILE A 767 -15.36 3.30 -29.96
C ILE A 767 -15.45 4.80 -29.69
N ASN A 768 -15.50 5.21 -28.42
CA ASN A 768 -15.52 6.63 -28.06
C ASN A 768 -14.23 7.36 -28.44
N SER A 769 -13.06 6.74 -28.26
CA SER A 769 -11.80 7.34 -28.68
C SER A 769 -11.75 7.58 -30.18
N ILE A 770 -12.26 6.66 -30.97
CA ILE A 770 -12.34 6.81 -32.41
C ILE A 770 -13.44 7.85 -32.77
N GLU A 771 -14.57 7.87 -32.05
CA GLU A 771 -15.61 8.88 -32.22
C GLU A 771 -15.10 10.29 -31.97
N GLU A 772 -14.27 10.50 -30.97
CA GLU A 772 -13.66 11.81 -30.70
C GLU A 772 -12.64 12.21 -31.78
N LEU A 773 -11.87 11.24 -32.31
CA LEU A 773 -11.00 11.49 -33.48
C LEU A 773 -11.80 11.97 -34.68
N LEU A 774 -13.00 11.42 -34.87
CA LEU A 774 -13.90 11.81 -35.96
C LEU A 774 -14.52 13.20 -35.80
N LYS A 775 -14.51 13.76 -34.60
CA LYS A 775 -14.89 15.15 -34.30
C LYS A 775 -13.80 16.14 -34.67
N ASP A 776 -12.55 15.69 -34.85
CA ASP A 776 -11.44 16.55 -35.27
C ASP A 776 -11.52 16.78 -36.80
N ASP A 777 -11.73 18.03 -37.20
CA ASP A 777 -11.80 18.45 -38.60
C ASP A 777 -10.54 18.07 -39.40
N LYS A 778 -9.40 18.00 -38.74
CA LYS A 778 -8.11 17.58 -39.34
C LYS A 778 -8.10 16.10 -39.68
N PHE A 779 -8.68 15.25 -38.82
CA PHE A 779 -8.80 13.82 -39.09
C PHE A 779 -9.80 13.52 -40.20
N ILE A 780 -10.88 14.28 -40.29
CA ILE A 780 -11.90 14.16 -41.33
C ILE A 780 -11.34 14.43 -42.73
N GLN A 781 -10.36 15.31 -42.83
CA GLN A 781 -9.66 15.60 -44.11
C GLN A 781 -8.68 14.51 -44.52
N TYR A 782 -8.52 13.47 -43.67
CA TYR A 782 -7.55 12.41 -43.85
C TYR A 782 -7.97 11.42 -44.95
N LYS A 783 -7.00 11.02 -45.79
CA LYS A 783 -7.23 10.16 -46.96
C LYS A 783 -7.86 8.82 -46.62
N ASP A 784 -7.61 8.29 -45.43
CA ASP A 784 -8.08 6.98 -44.94
C ASP A 784 -9.30 7.06 -44.02
N SER A 785 -9.87 8.24 -43.79
CA SER A 785 -11.01 8.44 -42.88
C SER A 785 -12.21 7.57 -43.25
N GLN A 786 -12.43 7.29 -44.54
CA GLN A 786 -13.52 6.45 -44.98
C GLN A 786 -13.37 4.99 -44.56
N ASN A 787 -12.16 4.42 -44.64
CA ASN A 787 -11.89 3.04 -44.18
C ASN A 787 -12.07 2.94 -42.66
N VAL A 788 -11.68 3.99 -41.91
CA VAL A 788 -11.89 4.07 -40.46
C VAL A 788 -13.38 4.06 -40.14
N PHE A 789 -14.20 4.83 -40.88
CA PHE A 789 -15.64 4.85 -40.70
C PHE A 789 -16.28 3.50 -40.99
N GLU A 790 -15.86 2.84 -42.05
CA GLU A 790 -16.38 1.52 -42.43
C GLU A 790 -16.04 0.46 -41.35
N LEU A 791 -14.85 0.49 -40.82
CA LEU A 791 -14.45 -0.35 -39.69
C LEU A 791 -15.26 -0.06 -38.43
N LEU A 792 -15.46 1.21 -38.09
CA LEU A 792 -16.29 1.62 -36.97
C LEU A 792 -17.71 1.15 -37.09
N LEU A 793 -18.28 1.25 -38.27
CA LEU A 793 -19.63 0.74 -38.58
C LEU A 793 -19.73 -0.77 -38.36
N TYR A 794 -18.72 -1.51 -38.80
CA TYR A 794 -18.63 -2.95 -38.56
C TYR A 794 -18.56 -3.27 -37.06
N MET A 795 -17.69 -2.57 -36.33
CA MET A 795 -17.51 -2.73 -34.89
C MET A 795 -18.75 -2.35 -34.09
N CYS A 796 -19.48 -1.32 -34.54
CA CYS A 796 -20.72 -0.87 -33.93
C CYS A 796 -21.90 -1.78 -34.20
N GLY A 797 -21.91 -2.47 -35.32
CA GLY A 797 -22.93 -3.47 -35.64
C GLY A 797 -23.00 -4.63 -34.66
N CYS A 798 -21.92 -4.82 -33.89
CA CYS A 798 -21.82 -5.83 -32.82
C CYS A 798 -22.31 -5.35 -31.45
N SER A 799 -22.64 -4.04 -31.25
CA SER A 799 -23.05 -3.48 -29.96
C SER A 799 -24.13 -2.40 -30.09
N GLU A 800 -25.36 -2.74 -29.76
CA GLU A 800 -26.58 -1.97 -30.05
C GLU A 800 -26.70 -0.58 -29.40
N ARG A 801 -25.99 -0.26 -28.34
CA ARG A 801 -26.26 0.95 -27.53
C ARG A 801 -25.36 2.17 -27.85
N HIS A 802 -24.14 1.96 -28.31
CA HIS A 802 -23.15 3.04 -28.47
C HIS A 802 -22.93 3.45 -29.92
N ALA A 803 -23.51 2.70 -30.84
CA ALA A 803 -23.39 2.88 -32.28
C ALA A 803 -24.11 4.12 -32.83
N HIS A 804 -25.15 4.61 -32.14
CA HIS A 804 -26.09 5.57 -32.75
C HIS A 804 -25.42 6.90 -33.12
N ASP A 805 -24.62 7.46 -32.23
CA ASP A 805 -23.99 8.77 -32.44
C ASP A 805 -22.87 8.71 -33.49
N VAL A 806 -22.08 7.64 -33.47
CA VAL A 806 -21.04 7.38 -34.47
C VAL A 806 -21.64 7.16 -35.85
N TYR A 807 -22.74 6.41 -35.97
CA TYR A 807 -23.46 6.21 -37.21
C TYR A 807 -24.03 7.52 -37.77
N ILE A 808 -24.64 8.36 -36.94
CA ILE A 808 -25.17 9.64 -37.37
C ILE A 808 -24.08 10.56 -37.89
N GLN A 809 -22.91 10.60 -37.25
CA GLN A 809 -21.76 11.39 -37.73
C GLN A 809 -21.27 10.87 -39.07
N TYR A 810 -21.10 9.57 -39.24
CA TYR A 810 -20.71 8.99 -40.51
C TYR A 810 -21.73 9.25 -41.60
N LEU A 811 -23.02 9.08 -41.32
CA LEU A 811 -24.09 9.36 -42.26
C LEU A 811 -24.08 10.80 -42.77
N ARG A 812 -23.76 11.78 -41.89
CA ARG A 812 -23.64 13.18 -42.31
C ARG A 812 -22.46 13.43 -43.24
N MET A 813 -21.48 12.55 -43.25
CA MET A 813 -20.27 12.68 -44.07
C MET A 813 -20.37 11.88 -45.37
N CYS A 814 -21.35 10.96 -45.53
CA CYS A 814 -21.55 10.22 -46.75
C CYS A 814 -21.92 11.16 -47.87
N LYS A 815 -21.14 11.13 -48.97
CA LYS A 815 -21.29 12.01 -50.12
C LYS A 815 -22.03 11.38 -51.32
N ASN A 816 -22.33 10.08 -51.23
CA ASN A 816 -22.98 9.34 -52.26
C ASN A 816 -23.82 8.17 -51.73
N THR A 817 -24.76 7.69 -52.60
CA THR A 817 -25.69 6.62 -52.25
C THR A 817 -25.03 5.28 -51.96
N ASN A 818 -23.87 4.98 -52.58
CA ASN A 818 -23.17 3.72 -52.37
C ASN A 818 -22.60 3.64 -50.95
N GLN A 819 -22.10 4.75 -50.40
CA GLN A 819 -21.66 4.83 -49.04
C GLN A 819 -22.80 4.58 -48.04
N LEU A 820 -23.96 5.17 -48.28
CA LEU A 820 -25.16 4.94 -47.48
C LEU A 820 -25.65 3.49 -47.54
N GLU A 821 -25.54 2.84 -48.72
CA GLU A 821 -25.89 1.43 -48.89
C GLU A 821 -24.94 0.50 -48.12
N ASN A 822 -23.67 0.81 -48.08
CA ASN A 822 -22.69 0.04 -47.29
C ASN A 822 -23.02 0.13 -45.80
N VAL A 823 -23.37 1.29 -45.30
CA VAL A 823 -23.83 1.44 -43.90
C VAL A 823 -25.12 0.65 -43.68
N GLN A 824 -26.06 0.67 -44.61
CA GLN A 824 -27.32 -0.06 -44.49
C GLN A 824 -27.13 -1.57 -44.41
N LYS A 825 -26.11 -2.11 -45.09
CA LYS A 825 -25.78 -3.55 -45.04
C LYS A 825 -25.29 -4.04 -43.67
N VAL A 826 -24.63 -3.17 -42.93
CA VAL A 826 -23.99 -3.54 -41.63
C VAL A 826 -24.80 -3.08 -40.43
N THR A 827 -25.77 -2.17 -40.59
CA THR A 827 -26.59 -1.72 -39.44
C THR A 827 -27.72 -2.67 -39.11
N GLN A 828 -27.92 -2.95 -37.84
CA GLN A 828 -29.04 -3.72 -37.29
C GLN A 828 -30.14 -2.83 -36.69
N SER A 829 -29.90 -1.49 -36.63
CA SER A 829 -30.81 -0.53 -36.01
C SER A 829 -31.88 -0.04 -37.00
N ASN A 830 -33.15 -0.34 -36.74
CA ASN A 830 -34.28 0.16 -37.52
C ASN A 830 -34.33 1.70 -37.62
N ASN A 831 -33.92 2.40 -36.57
CA ASN A 831 -33.88 3.86 -36.55
C ASN A 831 -32.82 4.42 -37.50
N LEU A 832 -31.66 3.78 -37.59
CA LEU A 832 -30.61 4.16 -38.52
C LEU A 832 -30.98 3.85 -39.97
N VAL A 833 -31.66 2.74 -40.22
CA VAL A 833 -32.20 2.42 -41.57
C VAL A 833 -33.14 3.53 -42.01
N ILE A 834 -34.04 4.00 -41.15
CA ILE A 834 -34.97 5.12 -41.48
C ILE A 834 -34.18 6.40 -41.78
N GLU A 835 -33.11 6.71 -41.04
CA GLU A 835 -32.31 7.91 -41.28
C GLU A 835 -31.49 7.80 -42.57
N ILE A 836 -30.95 6.64 -42.89
CA ILE A 836 -30.28 6.35 -44.16
C ILE A 836 -31.23 6.53 -45.34
N GLU A 837 -32.46 6.05 -45.27
CA GLU A 837 -33.47 6.21 -46.32
C GLU A 837 -33.87 7.68 -46.52
N LYS A 838 -33.89 8.49 -45.44
CA LYS A 838 -34.12 9.93 -45.58
C LYS A 838 -32.93 10.63 -46.28
N LEU A 839 -31.72 10.29 -45.94
CA LEU A 839 -30.52 10.86 -46.55
C LEU A 839 -30.36 10.46 -48.02
N LYS A 840 -30.70 9.20 -48.38
CA LYS A 840 -30.70 8.77 -49.77
C LYS A 840 -31.68 9.56 -50.65
N LYS A 841 -32.79 10.05 -50.10
CA LYS A 841 -33.77 10.88 -50.81
C LYS A 841 -33.30 12.34 -50.97
N GLY A 842 -32.31 12.76 -50.21
CA GLY A 842 -31.74 14.10 -50.29
C GLY A 842 -30.46 14.20 -51.12
N LEU A 843 -29.84 13.09 -51.46
CA LEU A 843 -28.70 12.94 -52.37
C LEU A 843 -29.18 12.58 -53.77
#